data_b6d3a47fc06a6528ecfa795a8d165223
#
_entry.id   b6d3a47fc06a6528ecfa795a8d165223
#
_cell.length_a   1.000
_cell.length_b   1.000
_cell.length_c   1.000
_cell.angle_alpha   90.00
_cell.angle_beta   90.00
_cell.angle_gamma   90.00
#
_symmetry.space_group_name_H-M   'P 1'
#
loop_
_entity.id
_entity.type
_entity.pdbx_description
1 polymer ?
#
loop_
_entity_poly.entity_id
_entity_poly.type
_entity_poly.pdbx_seq_one_letter_code
_entity_poly.pdbx_strand_id
1 'polypeptide(L)'
;MHSLRLRGARTHNLKNIDLDLPRERLIVLTGLSGSGKSSLAFDTLYAEGQRRYVESLSAYARQFLSMMEKPDIDHIEGLSPAIAIEQKTTSHNPRSTVGTITETHDYLRLLFARVGQPCCPTHGEPLDAQTISQMVDRVLARPEGEKLMLLAPVVAARKGEYQRLLGELHAQGFVRARIDGQLYELDAPPELDPKKKHDIAVVVDRFRVRPDLALRLAESFETALNLSGGLVQVGWIDEPERPELTFSSKFACPLCGYSLPELEPRLFSFNNPAGACPTCDGLGVEPFFDPDKVVMHPELSLAGGAVRGWDRRNAYYFQLIRSLGEHYGFDVEIPWIELPEPVRAVILYGSGTEKVRLKLPHAKGSPKPQVFEGILRNMERRYRETESNTVREELARYLSQRPCPACGGTRLNEAARHVFIGGHNLPAISGLPVGESLRLFETLALPGQRGEIGAPVITEIATRLRFLVDVGLDYLTLERRAETLSGGEAQRIRLASQIGAGLVGVMYILDEPSIGLHQRDNARLLKTLTHLRDLGNTVIVVEHDEEAIRAADWVVDLGPGAGAHGGEIVAQGTADEIAANPASLTGRYLSGALRIEIPAQCTPNDPERQLRIQGASGHNLRAVDVSIPVGTLCCITGVSGSGKSTLINDTLFPVVARHFNGASLTPAPHTSIEGLEHFDKVVDIDQSPIGRTPRSNPATYTGLFNLVRDLFAAVPEARSRGYDAGRFSFNVKGGRCEACKGDGVIRVEMHFLPDVHVQCEVCRGRRYNRETLEIRYKGKSIDEVLNLTVEEALDFFAPVPVIARKLQTLLDVGLSYVRLGQSATTLSGGEAQRVKLSRELSKRDTGRTLYILDEPTTGLHFHDVRHLLTVLHRLRDQGNTVVVIEHNLDVIKTADWIIDLGPEGGDRGGQVVAVGTPETIAADARSHTGRFLKPLLERGW
;
A
#
# COMPACT_ATOMS: atom_id res chain seq x y z
N MET A 1 -28.67 21.69 -21.97
CA MET A 1 -29.30 20.36 -21.78
C MET A 1 -29.28 20.06 -20.29
N HIS A 2 -30.46 19.83 -19.68
CA HIS A 2 -30.57 19.59 -18.23
C HIS A 2 -30.53 18.10 -17.83
N SER A 3 -30.43 17.20 -18.81
CA SER A 3 -30.43 15.75 -18.60
C SER A 3 -29.44 15.05 -19.51
N LEU A 4 -28.85 13.97 -18.97
CA LEU A 4 -28.11 12.96 -19.70
C LEU A 4 -29.12 11.90 -20.17
N ARG A 5 -29.18 11.64 -21.48
CA ARG A 5 -30.11 10.71 -22.09
C ARG A 5 -29.40 9.52 -22.69
N LEU A 6 -29.68 8.35 -22.23
CA LEU A 6 -29.18 7.07 -22.72
C LEU A 6 -30.30 6.28 -23.39
N ARG A 7 -30.01 5.67 -24.54
CA ARG A 7 -30.97 4.85 -25.29
C ARG A 7 -30.29 3.57 -25.78
N GLY A 8 -30.97 2.46 -25.55
CA GLY A 8 -30.57 1.18 -26.07
C GLY A 8 -29.26 0.62 -25.50
N ALA A 9 -29.01 0.77 -24.20
CA ALA A 9 -27.81 0.23 -23.59
C ALA A 9 -27.89 -1.29 -23.40
N ARG A 10 -26.90 -2.02 -23.95
CA ARG A 10 -26.86 -3.50 -23.99
C ARG A 10 -25.51 -4.05 -23.53
N THR A 11 -24.69 -3.21 -22.91
CA THR A 11 -23.36 -3.61 -22.41
C THR A 11 -23.48 -4.72 -21.36
N HIS A 12 -22.77 -5.84 -21.56
CA HIS A 12 -22.78 -7.02 -20.70
C HIS A 12 -24.18 -7.63 -20.50
N ASN A 13 -24.75 -7.50 -19.29
CA ASN A 13 -26.08 -8.03 -18.96
C ASN A 13 -27.21 -7.00 -19.07
N LEU A 14 -26.94 -5.77 -19.50
CA LEU A 14 -27.97 -4.74 -19.67
C LEU A 14 -28.93 -5.11 -20.79
N LYS A 15 -30.25 -4.97 -20.52
CA LYS A 15 -31.32 -5.40 -21.42
C LYS A 15 -31.97 -4.23 -22.15
N ASN A 16 -31.23 -3.62 -23.08
CA ASN A 16 -31.70 -2.53 -23.91
C ASN A 16 -32.26 -1.37 -23.09
N ILE A 17 -31.49 -0.85 -22.14
CA ILE A 17 -31.95 0.16 -21.18
C ILE A 17 -32.08 1.53 -21.85
N ASP A 18 -33.20 2.19 -21.60
CA ASP A 18 -33.44 3.61 -21.84
C ASP A 18 -33.48 4.35 -20.51
N LEU A 19 -32.71 5.42 -20.37
CA LEU A 19 -32.55 6.13 -19.10
C LEU A 19 -32.30 7.62 -19.29
N ASP A 20 -33.01 8.44 -18.52
CA ASP A 20 -32.84 9.88 -18.43
C ASP A 20 -32.36 10.24 -17.02
N LEU A 21 -31.15 10.75 -16.90
CA LEU A 21 -30.55 11.16 -15.65
C LEU A 21 -30.46 12.68 -15.54
N PRO A 22 -30.84 13.29 -14.42
CA PRO A 22 -30.67 14.72 -14.20
C PRO A 22 -29.17 15.05 -14.07
N ARG A 23 -28.74 16.19 -14.62
CA ARG A 23 -27.37 16.69 -14.46
C ARG A 23 -27.26 17.56 -13.20
N GLU A 24 -26.02 17.74 -12.72
CA GLU A 24 -25.71 18.53 -11.53
C GLU A 24 -26.45 18.02 -10.28
N ARG A 25 -26.54 16.71 -10.16
CA ARG A 25 -27.21 15.97 -9.08
C ARG A 25 -26.33 14.86 -8.55
N LEU A 26 -26.60 14.47 -7.31
CA LEU A 26 -26.09 13.24 -6.71
C LEU A 26 -27.02 12.09 -7.09
N ILE A 27 -26.54 11.18 -7.90
CA ILE A 27 -27.29 10.04 -8.46
C ILE A 27 -26.72 8.76 -7.87
N VAL A 28 -27.57 7.94 -7.26
CA VAL A 28 -27.17 6.63 -6.75
C VAL A 28 -27.71 5.53 -7.66
N LEU A 29 -26.83 4.65 -8.13
CA LEU A 29 -27.18 3.41 -8.81
C LEU A 29 -27.13 2.28 -7.79
N THR A 30 -28.27 1.65 -7.53
CA THR A 30 -28.41 0.59 -6.53
C THR A 30 -29.03 -0.68 -7.14
N GLY A 31 -29.13 -1.76 -6.37
CA GLY A 31 -29.67 -3.05 -6.78
C GLY A 31 -28.79 -4.22 -6.38
N LEU A 32 -29.20 -5.45 -6.61
CA LEU A 32 -28.46 -6.68 -6.25
C LEU A 32 -27.05 -6.71 -6.84
N SER A 33 -26.16 -7.45 -6.16
CA SER A 33 -24.84 -7.76 -6.73
C SER A 33 -25.02 -8.50 -8.07
N GLY A 34 -24.30 -8.03 -9.12
CA GLY A 34 -24.46 -8.57 -10.48
C GLY A 34 -25.70 -8.10 -11.25
N SER A 35 -26.47 -7.10 -10.76
CA SER A 35 -27.65 -6.56 -11.47
C SER A 35 -27.32 -5.67 -12.68
N GLY A 36 -26.05 -5.30 -12.90
CA GLY A 36 -25.61 -4.47 -14.02
C GLY A 36 -25.22 -3.03 -13.67
N LYS A 37 -25.14 -2.68 -12.38
CA LYS A 37 -24.77 -1.32 -11.90
C LYS A 37 -23.43 -0.84 -12.47
N SER A 38 -22.39 -1.64 -12.31
CA SER A 38 -21.04 -1.29 -12.80
C SER A 38 -21.00 -1.28 -14.32
N SER A 39 -21.74 -2.17 -14.99
CA SER A 39 -21.88 -2.17 -16.47
C SER A 39 -22.51 -0.87 -16.98
N LEU A 40 -23.50 -0.32 -16.26
CA LEU A 40 -24.10 0.96 -16.60
C LEU A 40 -23.16 2.13 -16.27
N ALA A 41 -22.58 2.16 -15.05
CA ALA A 41 -21.77 3.27 -14.58
C ALA A 41 -20.42 3.36 -15.30
N PHE A 42 -19.65 2.28 -15.31
CA PHE A 42 -18.26 2.27 -15.80
C PHE A 42 -18.14 1.83 -17.24
N ASP A 43 -18.72 0.67 -17.60
CA ASP A 43 -18.58 0.11 -18.95
C ASP A 43 -19.45 0.80 -19.99
N THR A 44 -20.41 1.64 -19.57
CA THR A 44 -21.28 2.41 -20.48
C THR A 44 -21.07 3.92 -20.35
N LEU A 45 -21.42 4.54 -19.22
CA LEU A 45 -21.40 6.00 -19.05
C LEU A 45 -19.97 6.55 -19.03
N TYR A 46 -19.10 5.97 -18.20
CA TYR A 46 -17.70 6.38 -18.13
C TYR A 46 -16.94 6.08 -19.42
N ALA A 47 -17.09 4.85 -19.93
CA ALA A 47 -16.37 4.41 -21.13
C ALA A 47 -16.68 5.32 -22.34
N GLU A 48 -17.95 5.66 -22.56
CA GLU A 48 -18.35 6.56 -23.66
C GLU A 48 -17.91 8.01 -23.40
N GLY A 49 -18.03 8.49 -22.16
CA GLY A 49 -17.56 9.84 -21.78
C GLY A 49 -16.05 10.00 -22.00
N GLN A 50 -15.27 9.02 -21.56
CA GLN A 50 -13.81 9.01 -21.76
C GLN A 50 -13.44 8.86 -23.22
N ARG A 51 -14.12 7.95 -23.97
CA ARG A 51 -13.88 7.76 -25.40
C ARG A 51 -14.05 9.05 -26.19
N ARG A 52 -15.18 9.76 -26.00
CA ARG A 52 -15.44 11.05 -26.68
C ARG A 52 -14.44 12.13 -26.30
N TYR A 53 -14.02 12.17 -25.04
CA TYR A 53 -12.98 13.09 -24.59
C TYR A 53 -11.65 12.81 -25.30
N VAL A 54 -11.21 11.55 -25.32
CA VAL A 54 -9.97 11.14 -26.01
C VAL A 54 -10.03 11.39 -27.51
N GLU A 55 -11.18 11.16 -28.15
CA GLU A 55 -11.38 11.46 -29.57
C GLU A 55 -11.27 12.95 -29.89
N SER A 56 -11.64 13.84 -28.96
CA SER A 56 -11.51 15.29 -29.12
C SER A 56 -10.07 15.80 -29.08
N LEU A 57 -9.12 14.99 -28.59
CA LEU A 57 -7.70 15.34 -28.47
C LEU A 57 -6.96 15.23 -29.80
N SER A 58 -5.79 15.87 -29.90
CA SER A 58 -4.92 15.77 -31.07
C SER A 58 -4.47 14.33 -31.35
N ALA A 59 -4.16 14.01 -32.60
CA ALA A 59 -3.68 12.67 -32.99
C ALA A 59 -2.42 12.26 -32.21
N TYR A 60 -1.54 13.21 -31.87
CA TYR A 60 -0.36 12.98 -31.06
C TYR A 60 -0.73 12.58 -29.62
N ALA A 61 -1.63 13.32 -28.97
CA ALA A 61 -2.06 13.00 -27.60
C ALA A 61 -2.78 11.64 -27.52
N ARG A 62 -3.54 11.26 -28.56
CA ARG A 62 -4.23 9.96 -28.63
C ARG A 62 -3.29 8.75 -28.67
N GLN A 63 -2.04 8.90 -29.13
CA GLN A 63 -1.05 7.83 -29.15
C GLN A 63 -0.61 7.39 -27.74
N PHE A 64 -0.76 8.27 -26.74
CA PHE A 64 -0.37 8.02 -25.37
C PHE A 64 -1.52 7.62 -24.44
N LEU A 65 -2.76 7.63 -24.95
CA LEU A 65 -3.96 7.31 -24.18
C LEU A 65 -4.60 6.02 -24.71
N SER A 66 -4.92 5.09 -23.83
CA SER A 66 -5.68 3.90 -24.19
C SER A 66 -7.09 4.32 -24.60
N MET A 67 -7.51 3.96 -25.83
CA MET A 67 -8.91 4.11 -26.24
C MET A 67 -9.73 3.02 -25.57
N MET A 68 -10.80 3.42 -24.90
CA MET A 68 -11.79 2.47 -24.41
C MET A 68 -12.60 1.87 -25.56
N GLU A 69 -13.00 0.62 -25.43
CA GLU A 69 -13.92 -0.01 -26.37
C GLU A 69 -15.24 0.76 -26.41
N LYS A 70 -15.84 0.88 -27.59
CA LYS A 70 -17.14 1.52 -27.74
C LYS A 70 -18.19 0.65 -27.05
N PRO A 71 -18.93 1.18 -26.04
CA PRO A 71 -20.01 0.43 -25.41
C PRO A 71 -21.13 0.13 -26.41
N ASP A 72 -21.85 -0.96 -26.17
CA ASP A 72 -23.04 -1.33 -26.99
C ASP A 72 -24.24 -0.48 -26.58
N ILE A 73 -24.37 0.66 -27.25
CA ILE A 73 -25.44 1.64 -27.04
C ILE A 73 -25.91 2.18 -28.38
N ASP A 74 -27.19 2.48 -28.48
CA ASP A 74 -27.76 3.10 -29.69
C ASP A 74 -27.44 4.61 -29.73
N HIS A 75 -27.70 5.30 -28.61
CA HIS A 75 -27.48 6.76 -28.54
C HIS A 75 -27.27 7.23 -27.10
N ILE A 76 -26.44 8.27 -26.94
CA ILE A 76 -26.25 8.97 -25.67
C ILE A 76 -25.98 10.47 -25.91
N GLU A 77 -26.68 11.30 -25.14
CA GLU A 77 -26.61 12.75 -25.18
C GLU A 77 -26.34 13.33 -23.79
N GLY A 78 -25.76 14.53 -23.73
CA GLY A 78 -25.58 15.30 -22.49
C GLY A 78 -24.42 14.82 -21.63
N LEU A 79 -23.50 14.01 -22.17
CA LEU A 79 -22.28 13.59 -21.45
C LEU A 79 -21.38 14.82 -21.18
N SER A 80 -20.86 14.88 -19.95
CA SER A 80 -19.76 15.71 -19.54
C SER A 80 -18.43 14.91 -19.56
N PRO A 81 -17.27 15.55 -19.54
CA PRO A 81 -16.01 14.84 -19.26
C PRO A 81 -16.16 13.99 -18.00
N ALA A 82 -15.77 12.73 -18.07
CA ALA A 82 -16.02 11.76 -17.02
C ALA A 82 -14.72 11.42 -16.27
N ILE A 83 -14.82 11.34 -14.94
CA ILE A 83 -13.74 10.90 -14.04
C ILE A 83 -14.26 9.71 -13.26
N ALA A 84 -13.55 8.57 -13.37
CA ALA A 84 -13.87 7.37 -12.60
C ALA A 84 -12.97 7.25 -11.37
N ILE A 85 -13.56 6.90 -10.24
CA ILE A 85 -12.88 6.60 -8.97
C ILE A 85 -13.25 5.19 -8.56
N GLU A 86 -12.48 4.21 -9.10
CA GLU A 86 -12.67 2.79 -8.83
C GLU A 86 -11.89 2.34 -7.60
N GLN A 87 -12.31 1.22 -7.01
CA GLN A 87 -11.59 0.57 -5.91
C GLN A 87 -10.29 -0.10 -6.33
N LYS A 88 -10.20 -0.54 -7.59
CA LYS A 88 -9.05 -1.32 -8.09
C LYS A 88 -7.81 -0.44 -8.22
N THR A 89 -6.66 -1.00 -7.81
CA THR A 89 -5.30 -0.51 -7.97
C THR A 89 -4.80 0.45 -6.89
N THR A 90 -4.31 -0.13 -5.80
CA THR A 90 -3.19 0.47 -5.09
C THR A 90 -1.97 0.45 -6.02
N SER A 91 -1.27 1.56 -6.11
CA SER A 91 0.01 1.61 -6.84
C SER A 91 0.99 0.64 -6.18
N HIS A 92 1.52 -0.31 -6.94
CA HIS A 92 2.58 -1.21 -6.46
C HIS A 92 3.97 -0.55 -6.50
N ASN A 93 4.05 0.74 -6.80
CA ASN A 93 5.32 1.47 -6.78
C ASN A 93 5.73 1.75 -5.32
N PRO A 94 6.84 1.19 -4.81
CA PRO A 94 7.27 1.38 -3.42
C PRO A 94 7.64 2.82 -3.08
N ARG A 95 7.76 3.70 -4.08
CA ARG A 95 8.02 5.13 -3.93
C ARG A 95 6.76 5.98 -3.84
N SER A 96 5.58 5.40 -4.12
CA SER A 96 4.30 6.12 -3.98
C SER A 96 3.89 6.20 -2.51
N THR A 97 3.55 7.40 -2.06
CA THR A 97 3.05 7.69 -0.70
C THR A 97 1.75 8.48 -0.77
N VAL A 98 1.03 8.58 0.34
CA VAL A 98 -0.15 9.47 0.45
C VAL A 98 0.21 10.88 -0.01
N GLY A 99 1.32 11.44 0.49
CA GLY A 99 1.77 12.78 0.12
C GLY A 99 2.07 12.97 -1.37
N THR A 100 2.60 11.94 -2.06
CA THR A 100 2.88 12.02 -3.51
C THR A 100 1.63 11.86 -4.36
N ILE A 101 0.68 11.02 -3.95
CA ILE A 101 -0.58 10.81 -4.68
C ILE A 101 -1.48 12.06 -4.59
N THR A 102 -1.46 12.74 -3.43
CA THR A 102 -2.23 13.98 -3.20
C THR A 102 -1.53 15.24 -3.67
N GLU A 103 -0.35 15.12 -4.28
CA GLU A 103 0.52 16.22 -4.66
C GLU A 103 0.96 17.12 -3.47
N THR A 104 0.52 16.83 -2.25
CA THR A 104 0.88 17.59 -1.06
C THR A 104 2.40 17.63 -0.85
N HIS A 105 3.10 16.53 -1.17
CA HIS A 105 4.56 16.45 -1.10
C HIS A 105 5.26 17.43 -2.06
N ASP A 106 4.68 17.75 -3.21
CA ASP A 106 5.25 18.68 -4.17
C ASP A 106 5.19 20.12 -3.64
N TYR A 107 4.09 20.48 -3.00
CA TYR A 107 3.97 21.77 -2.31
C TYR A 107 4.87 21.86 -1.07
N LEU A 108 5.01 20.77 -0.31
CA LEU A 108 5.97 20.71 0.81
C LEU A 108 7.40 20.92 0.33
N ARG A 109 7.83 20.26 -0.76
CA ARG A 109 9.16 20.46 -1.35
C ARG A 109 9.38 21.90 -1.77
N LEU A 110 8.37 22.53 -2.38
CA LEU A 110 8.42 23.92 -2.77
C LEU A 110 8.54 24.84 -1.55
N LEU A 111 7.74 24.61 -0.53
CA LEU A 111 7.76 25.37 0.72
C LEU A 111 9.14 25.31 1.39
N PHE A 112 9.70 24.09 1.57
CA PHE A 112 11.02 23.91 2.16
C PHE A 112 12.14 24.55 1.35
N ALA A 113 12.05 24.53 0.02
CA ALA A 113 13.03 25.18 -0.86
C ALA A 113 12.97 26.71 -0.79
N ARG A 114 11.80 27.31 -0.53
CA ARG A 114 11.61 28.78 -0.56
C ARG A 114 11.75 29.45 0.79
N VAL A 115 11.25 28.81 1.87
CA VAL A 115 11.22 29.42 3.20
C VAL A 115 11.91 28.59 4.27
N GLY A 116 12.46 27.43 3.94
CA GLY A 116 13.17 26.56 4.87
C GLY A 116 14.43 27.21 5.42
N GLN A 117 14.73 26.94 6.69
CA GLN A 117 15.98 27.34 7.36
C GLN A 117 16.91 26.13 7.41
N PRO A 118 17.98 26.08 6.62
CA PRO A 118 18.95 25.02 6.71
C PRO A 118 19.79 25.18 7.99
N CYS A 119 20.14 24.04 8.60
CA CYS A 119 20.99 23.96 9.78
C CYS A 119 22.16 23.01 9.53
N CYS A 120 23.25 23.22 10.22
CA CYS A 120 24.42 22.34 10.16
C CYS A 120 24.08 20.98 10.82
N PRO A 121 24.27 19.84 10.13
CA PRO A 121 24.00 18.52 10.70
C PRO A 121 24.79 18.21 11.99
N THR A 122 26.01 18.74 12.09
CA THR A 122 26.92 18.47 13.21
C THR A 122 26.68 19.42 14.39
N HIS A 123 26.41 20.70 14.13
CA HIS A 123 26.39 21.73 15.17
C HIS A 123 24.96 22.24 15.45
N GLY A 124 23.98 21.95 14.59
CA GLY A 124 22.60 22.47 14.72
C GLY A 124 22.45 23.95 14.42
N GLU A 125 23.56 24.65 14.13
CA GLU A 125 23.55 26.10 13.86
C GLU A 125 22.84 26.40 12.54
N PRO A 126 22.01 27.47 12.49
CA PRO A 126 21.41 27.94 11.24
C PRO A 126 22.47 28.31 10.21
N LEU A 127 22.25 27.94 8.97
CA LEU A 127 23.11 28.31 7.85
C LEU A 127 22.49 29.49 7.12
N ASP A 128 23.19 30.62 7.11
CA ASP A 128 22.74 31.83 6.43
C ASP A 128 23.65 32.16 5.22
N ALA A 129 23.04 32.52 4.12
CA ALA A 129 23.74 33.11 2.99
C ALA A 129 23.90 34.62 3.24
N GLN A 130 25.15 35.10 3.22
CA GLN A 130 25.47 36.51 3.47
C GLN A 130 25.62 37.24 2.14
N THR A 131 25.12 38.45 2.08
CA THR A 131 25.42 39.35 0.96
C THR A 131 26.83 39.94 1.07
N ILE A 132 27.45 40.32 -0.03
CA ILE A 132 28.79 40.97 -0.06
C ILE A 132 28.80 42.16 0.89
N SER A 133 27.76 43.00 0.88
CA SER A 133 27.63 44.14 1.78
C SER A 133 27.69 43.76 3.24
N GLN A 134 26.95 42.70 3.65
CA GLN A 134 26.98 42.18 5.04
C GLN A 134 28.36 41.63 5.45
N MET A 135 29.05 40.97 4.49
CA MET A 135 30.43 40.46 4.73
C MET A 135 31.39 41.64 4.95
N VAL A 136 31.32 42.66 4.09
CA VAL A 136 32.11 43.87 4.22
C VAL A 136 31.85 44.63 5.51
N ASP A 137 30.60 44.84 5.87
CA ASP A 137 30.20 45.53 7.09
C ASP A 137 30.72 44.77 8.36
N ARG A 138 30.67 43.45 8.35
CA ARG A 138 31.20 42.64 9.47
C ARG A 138 32.69 42.69 9.60
N VAL A 139 33.43 42.81 8.49
CA VAL A 139 34.89 43.02 8.52
C VAL A 139 35.23 44.45 8.92
N LEU A 140 34.54 45.46 8.46
CA LEU A 140 34.77 46.86 8.84
C LEU A 140 34.34 47.19 10.30
N ALA A 141 33.49 46.39 10.90
CA ALA A 141 33.15 46.48 12.31
C ALA A 141 34.30 46.06 13.25
N ARG A 142 35.39 45.56 12.70
CA ARG A 142 36.61 45.21 13.48
C ARG A 142 37.40 46.44 13.87
N PRO A 143 38.28 46.35 14.90
CA PRO A 143 39.14 47.46 15.33
C PRO A 143 39.94 48.03 14.16
N GLU A 144 39.98 49.35 14.04
CA GLU A 144 40.74 50.03 13.02
C GLU A 144 42.24 49.74 13.18
N GLY A 145 42.93 49.43 12.07
CA GLY A 145 44.33 49.09 12.04
C GLY A 145 44.67 47.60 12.10
N GLU A 146 43.70 46.70 12.43
CA GLU A 146 43.94 45.24 12.33
C GLU A 146 44.37 44.87 10.92
N LYS A 147 45.43 44.01 10.83
CA LYS A 147 45.93 43.52 9.54
C LYS A 147 45.27 42.18 9.20
N LEU A 148 44.47 42.17 8.15
CA LEU A 148 43.74 41.01 7.72
C LEU A 148 44.11 40.57 6.30
N MET A 149 43.90 39.27 6.02
CA MET A 149 44.02 38.71 4.69
C MET A 149 42.71 38.06 4.25
N LEU A 150 42.27 38.31 3.01
CA LEU A 150 41.10 37.68 2.41
C LEU A 150 41.59 36.47 1.62
N LEU A 151 41.01 35.31 1.96
CA LEU A 151 41.39 34.00 1.45
C LEU A 151 40.24 33.36 0.69
N ALA A 152 40.51 32.83 -0.50
CA ALA A 152 39.56 32.03 -1.27
C ALA A 152 39.97 30.54 -1.20
N PRO A 153 39.28 29.67 -0.43
CA PRO A 153 39.59 28.25 -0.37
C PRO A 153 39.18 27.57 -1.69
N VAL A 154 40.15 27.09 -2.47
CA VAL A 154 39.94 26.41 -3.75
C VAL A 154 40.08 24.91 -3.67
N VAL A 155 40.78 24.39 -2.67
CA VAL A 155 40.89 22.95 -2.35
C VAL A 155 40.68 22.76 -0.86
N ALA A 156 39.78 21.86 -0.45
CA ALA A 156 39.55 21.53 0.95
C ALA A 156 39.65 20.01 1.14
N ALA A 157 40.64 19.58 1.94
CA ALA A 157 40.90 18.20 2.35
C ALA A 157 40.86 17.15 1.21
N ARG A 158 41.40 17.49 0.03
CA ARG A 158 41.41 16.62 -1.17
C ARG A 158 42.84 16.17 -1.50
N LYS A 159 42.96 14.92 -1.96
CA LYS A 159 44.21 14.34 -2.46
C LYS A 159 44.51 14.88 -3.87
N GLY A 160 45.79 15.15 -4.16
CA GLY A 160 46.23 15.59 -5.46
C GLY A 160 47.50 16.38 -5.41
N GLU A 161 48.24 16.53 -6.52
CA GLU A 161 49.48 17.27 -6.62
C GLU A 161 49.28 18.76 -6.97
N TYR A 162 48.15 19.16 -7.48
CA TYR A 162 47.64 20.51 -7.76
C TYR A 162 48.57 21.47 -8.52
N GLN A 163 49.65 21.00 -9.12
CA GLN A 163 50.65 21.84 -9.84
C GLN A 163 49.99 22.65 -10.95
N ARG A 164 49.08 22.03 -11.70
CA ARG A 164 48.35 22.71 -12.77
C ARG A 164 47.43 23.82 -12.23
N LEU A 165 46.68 23.57 -11.15
CA LEU A 165 45.83 24.55 -10.50
C LEU A 165 46.62 25.75 -10.00
N LEU A 166 47.76 25.51 -9.31
CA LEU A 166 48.62 26.58 -8.81
C LEU A 166 49.22 27.42 -9.95
N GLY A 167 49.57 26.80 -11.09
CA GLY A 167 50.01 27.51 -12.31
C GLY A 167 48.89 28.32 -12.93
N GLU A 168 47.66 27.81 -13.01
CA GLU A 168 46.49 28.56 -13.52
C GLU A 168 46.16 29.78 -12.63
N LEU A 169 46.26 29.66 -11.32
CA LEU A 169 46.06 30.74 -10.36
C LEU A 169 47.13 31.82 -10.50
N HIS A 170 48.41 31.44 -10.67
CA HIS A 170 49.52 32.37 -10.93
C HIS A 170 49.28 33.12 -12.25
N ALA A 171 48.85 32.45 -13.34
CA ALA A 171 48.55 33.03 -14.60
C ALA A 171 47.36 34.04 -14.54
N GLN A 172 46.43 33.87 -13.60
CA GLN A 172 45.35 34.81 -13.30
C GLN A 172 45.77 36.03 -12.50
N GLY A 173 47.06 36.11 -12.09
CA GLY A 173 47.62 37.25 -11.39
C GLY A 173 47.63 37.16 -9.88
N PHE A 174 47.26 36.01 -9.30
CA PHE A 174 47.39 35.81 -7.87
C PHE A 174 48.87 35.53 -7.49
N VAL A 175 49.34 36.18 -6.42
CA VAL A 175 50.75 36.14 -6.04
C VAL A 175 51.02 35.07 -4.97
N ARG A 176 50.02 34.80 -4.08
CA ARG A 176 50.22 33.97 -2.90
C ARG A 176 49.06 32.99 -2.68
N ALA A 177 49.39 31.81 -2.17
CA ALA A 177 48.40 30.88 -1.64
C ALA A 177 48.86 30.35 -0.28
N ARG A 178 47.91 30.06 0.57
CA ARG A 178 48.12 29.32 1.78
C ARG A 178 47.85 27.84 1.52
N ILE A 179 48.89 27.02 1.71
CA ILE A 179 48.82 25.56 1.44
C ILE A 179 49.14 24.87 2.77
N ASP A 180 48.21 24.03 3.22
CA ASP A 180 48.32 23.28 4.50
C ASP A 180 48.70 24.18 5.69
N GLY A 181 48.12 25.38 5.77
CA GLY A 181 48.33 26.36 6.83
C GLY A 181 49.53 27.30 6.61
N GLN A 182 50.44 27.00 5.67
CA GLN A 182 51.65 27.82 5.40
C GLN A 182 51.45 28.66 4.14
N LEU A 183 52.01 29.88 4.15
CA LEU A 183 51.94 30.84 3.06
C LEU A 183 53.10 30.62 2.07
N TYR A 184 52.76 30.45 0.78
CA TYR A 184 53.73 30.30 -0.32
C TYR A 184 53.51 31.30 -1.41
N GLU A 185 54.56 31.69 -2.12
CA GLU A 185 54.49 32.47 -3.35
C GLU A 185 54.15 31.51 -4.51
N LEU A 186 53.25 31.95 -5.43
CA LEU A 186 52.78 31.10 -6.54
C LEU A 186 53.73 31.05 -7.73
N ASP A 187 54.80 31.88 -7.74
CA ASP A 187 55.90 31.81 -8.70
C ASP A 187 56.78 30.58 -8.53
N ALA A 188 56.87 30.06 -7.26
CA ALA A 188 57.62 28.88 -6.92
C ALA A 188 56.84 28.00 -5.91
N PRO A 189 55.73 27.42 -6.36
CA PRO A 189 54.88 26.64 -5.46
C PRO A 189 55.59 25.35 -5.01
N PRO A 190 55.30 24.85 -3.78
CA PRO A 190 55.89 23.60 -3.30
C PRO A 190 55.35 22.40 -4.07
N GLU A 191 56.15 21.34 -4.16
CA GLU A 191 55.69 20.05 -4.66
C GLU A 191 54.79 19.37 -3.58
N LEU A 192 53.54 19.02 -4.00
CA LEU A 192 52.54 18.44 -3.11
C LEU A 192 52.45 16.92 -3.32
N ASP A 193 52.36 16.18 -2.21
CA ASP A 193 52.24 14.71 -2.25
C ASP A 193 50.86 14.28 -2.72
N PRO A 194 50.69 13.63 -3.89
CA PRO A 194 49.39 13.26 -4.43
C PRO A 194 48.59 12.27 -3.57
N LYS A 195 49.23 11.64 -2.57
CA LYS A 195 48.60 10.67 -1.64
C LYS A 195 48.05 11.33 -0.37
N LYS A 196 48.50 12.54 -0.04
CA LYS A 196 48.04 13.33 1.11
C LYS A 196 46.87 14.21 0.75
N LYS A 197 46.08 14.54 1.76
CA LYS A 197 45.02 15.56 1.62
C LYS A 197 45.62 16.93 1.83
N HIS A 198 45.29 17.86 0.96
CA HIS A 198 45.76 19.24 0.99
C HIS A 198 44.62 20.22 1.10
N ASP A 199 44.86 21.31 1.80
CA ASP A 199 44.01 22.50 1.88
C ASP A 199 44.73 23.68 1.20
N ILE A 200 44.10 24.25 0.16
CA ILE A 200 44.69 25.35 -0.61
C ILE A 200 43.71 26.53 -0.61
N ALA A 201 44.15 27.68 -0.10
CA ALA A 201 43.41 28.93 -0.12
C ALA A 201 44.23 30.04 -0.79
N VAL A 202 43.68 30.70 -1.81
CA VAL A 202 44.35 31.80 -2.51
C VAL A 202 44.19 33.07 -1.71
N VAL A 203 45.29 33.85 -1.55
CA VAL A 203 45.26 35.17 -0.94
C VAL A 203 44.79 36.17 -1.99
N VAL A 204 43.51 36.63 -1.88
CA VAL A 204 42.93 37.58 -2.81
C VAL A 204 43.30 39.01 -2.46
N ASP A 205 43.25 39.35 -1.16
CA ASP A 205 43.63 40.70 -0.70
C ASP A 205 44.29 40.66 0.69
N ARG A 206 45.15 41.69 0.96
CA ARG A 206 45.75 41.93 2.26
C ARG A 206 45.55 43.40 2.59
N PHE A 207 44.93 43.70 3.70
CA PHE A 207 44.54 45.06 4.05
C PHE A 207 44.61 45.34 5.55
N ARG A 208 44.60 46.61 5.92
CA ARG A 208 44.37 47.06 7.28
C ARG A 208 42.98 47.60 7.37
N VAL A 209 42.23 47.24 8.42
CA VAL A 209 40.86 47.72 8.59
C VAL A 209 40.83 49.25 8.65
N ARG A 210 40.10 49.86 7.77
CA ARG A 210 39.83 51.32 7.67
C ARG A 210 38.43 51.54 7.04
N PRO A 211 37.72 52.63 7.43
CA PRO A 211 36.38 52.89 6.96
C PRO A 211 36.26 53.15 5.44
N ASP A 212 37.33 53.63 4.81
CA ASP A 212 37.43 53.97 3.36
C ASP A 212 37.57 52.75 2.44
N LEU A 213 37.67 51.54 2.97
CA LEU A 213 37.92 50.33 2.17
C LEU A 213 36.68 49.61 1.67
N ALA A 214 35.47 50.13 1.92
CA ALA A 214 34.24 49.40 1.64
C ALA A 214 34.10 48.94 0.18
N LEU A 215 34.39 49.83 -0.80
CA LEU A 215 34.30 49.49 -2.24
C LEU A 215 35.36 48.43 -2.61
N ARG A 216 36.63 48.65 -2.23
CA ARG A 216 37.70 47.71 -2.53
C ARG A 216 37.45 46.33 -1.94
N LEU A 217 36.95 46.26 -0.67
CA LEU A 217 36.60 45.00 -0.03
C LEU A 217 35.48 44.32 -0.75
N ALA A 218 34.47 45.03 -1.22
CA ALA A 218 33.35 44.46 -1.99
C ALA A 218 33.84 43.75 -3.26
N GLU A 219 34.76 44.42 -4.05
CA GLU A 219 35.37 43.83 -5.24
C GLU A 219 36.24 42.60 -4.88
N SER A 220 37.02 42.70 -3.78
CA SER A 220 37.84 41.58 -3.32
C SER A 220 37.03 40.41 -2.83
N PHE A 221 35.90 40.65 -2.12
CA PHE A 221 34.96 39.61 -1.73
C PHE A 221 34.30 38.96 -2.96
N GLU A 222 33.86 39.76 -3.96
CA GLU A 222 33.27 39.21 -5.19
C GLU A 222 34.27 38.30 -5.93
N THR A 223 35.53 38.75 -6.06
CA THR A 223 36.61 37.95 -6.65
C THR A 223 36.85 36.65 -5.88
N ALA A 224 36.92 36.73 -4.55
CA ALA A 224 37.15 35.56 -3.70
C ALA A 224 35.99 34.54 -3.74
N LEU A 225 34.72 35.03 -3.74
CA LEU A 225 33.53 34.18 -3.82
C LEU A 225 33.44 33.47 -5.18
N ASN A 226 33.76 34.17 -6.27
CA ASN A 226 33.77 33.57 -7.62
C ASN A 226 34.85 32.52 -7.75
N LEU A 227 36.06 32.73 -7.17
CA LEU A 227 37.16 31.83 -7.25
C LEU A 227 36.94 30.53 -6.39
N SER A 228 36.38 30.69 -5.21
CA SER A 228 36.10 29.58 -4.27
C SER A 228 34.76 28.88 -4.48
N GLY A 229 33.92 29.38 -5.37
CA GLY A 229 32.57 28.87 -5.54
C GLY A 229 31.63 29.25 -4.39
N GLY A 230 31.87 30.35 -3.69
CA GLY A 230 30.96 30.98 -2.74
C GLY A 230 31.38 30.98 -1.26
N LEU A 231 32.58 30.56 -0.94
CA LEU A 231 33.15 30.55 0.42
C LEU A 231 34.36 31.47 0.51
N VAL A 232 34.44 32.32 1.54
CA VAL A 232 35.59 33.21 1.78
C VAL A 232 35.99 33.14 3.24
N GLN A 233 37.28 33.15 3.50
CA GLN A 233 37.89 33.24 4.83
C GLN A 233 38.63 34.54 5.04
N VAL A 234 38.54 35.08 6.24
CA VAL A 234 39.33 36.26 6.63
C VAL A 234 40.22 35.86 7.82
N GLY A 235 41.53 35.84 7.58
CA GLY A 235 42.52 35.48 8.59
C GLY A 235 43.31 36.71 9.07
N TRP A 236 43.87 36.59 10.23
CA TRP A 236 44.77 37.62 10.82
C TRP A 236 46.22 37.41 10.39
N ILE A 237 46.83 38.43 9.91
CA ILE A 237 48.25 38.37 9.46
C ILE A 237 49.21 38.28 10.62
N ASP A 238 48.93 39.01 11.71
CA ASP A 238 49.81 39.09 12.87
C ASP A 238 49.49 38.01 13.90
N GLU A 239 48.35 37.31 13.80
CA GLU A 239 47.87 36.27 14.70
C GLU A 239 47.37 35.03 13.94
N PRO A 240 48.23 34.24 13.29
CA PRO A 240 47.79 33.14 12.42
C PRO A 240 47.03 31.98 13.12
N GLU A 241 47.22 31.84 14.46
CA GLU A 241 46.53 30.85 15.28
C GLU A 241 45.10 31.25 15.68
N ARG A 242 44.72 32.51 15.44
CA ARG A 242 43.38 33.00 15.76
C ARG A 242 42.34 32.43 14.79
N PRO A 243 41.19 31.94 15.30
CA PRO A 243 40.13 31.38 14.45
C PRO A 243 39.67 32.37 13.37
N GLU A 244 39.68 31.94 12.11
CA GLU A 244 39.31 32.76 10.96
C GLU A 244 37.80 33.07 10.92
N LEU A 245 37.49 34.24 10.37
CA LEU A 245 36.09 34.54 10.03
C LEU A 245 35.76 33.90 8.70
N THR A 246 34.81 33.00 8.70
CA THR A 246 34.28 32.37 7.49
C THR A 246 33.00 33.05 7.04
N PHE A 247 32.96 33.44 5.76
CA PHE A 247 31.83 34.05 5.10
C PHE A 247 31.38 33.17 3.94
N SER A 248 30.09 33.14 3.69
CA SER A 248 29.56 32.39 2.53
C SER A 248 28.45 33.15 1.85
N SER A 249 28.49 33.21 0.53
CA SER A 249 27.36 33.60 -0.29
C SER A 249 26.33 32.48 -0.47
N LYS A 250 26.67 31.28 0.06
CA LYS A 250 25.84 30.08 0.14
C LYS A 250 25.58 29.74 1.60
N PHE A 251 24.68 28.82 1.87
CA PHE A 251 24.39 28.32 3.21
C PHE A 251 25.59 27.53 3.75
N ALA A 252 26.40 28.11 4.63
CA ALA A 252 27.57 27.46 5.21
C ALA A 252 27.67 27.62 6.71
N CYS A 253 28.18 26.56 7.37
CA CYS A 253 28.39 26.54 8.80
C CYS A 253 29.69 27.26 9.14
N PRO A 254 29.69 28.26 10.04
CA PRO A 254 30.88 28.99 10.41
C PRO A 254 31.90 28.18 11.24
N LEU A 255 31.45 27.05 11.84
CA LEU A 255 32.26 26.24 12.74
C LEU A 255 33.02 25.11 12.02
N CYS A 256 32.37 24.42 11.04
CA CYS A 256 32.97 23.26 10.38
C CYS A 256 33.09 23.39 8.87
N GLY A 257 32.63 24.49 8.28
CA GLY A 257 32.67 24.70 6.83
C GLY A 257 31.70 23.85 6.03
N TYR A 258 30.81 23.08 6.71
CA TYR A 258 29.71 22.37 6.00
C TYR A 258 28.89 23.37 5.24
N SER A 259 28.71 23.15 3.95
CA SER A 259 27.94 24.06 3.07
C SER A 259 26.90 23.32 2.27
N LEU A 260 25.72 23.92 2.19
CA LEU A 260 24.68 23.54 1.23
C LEU A 260 24.80 24.43 -0.01
N PRO A 261 24.67 23.84 -1.23
CA PRO A 261 24.55 24.65 -2.43
C PRO A 261 23.28 25.48 -2.37
N GLU A 262 22.42 25.42 -3.26
CA GLU A 262 21.13 26.11 -3.25
C GLU A 262 20.02 25.20 -2.71
N LEU A 263 19.03 25.78 -1.99
CA LEU A 263 17.81 25.06 -1.60
C LEU A 263 16.86 24.96 -2.79
N GLU A 264 16.89 23.82 -3.47
CA GLU A 264 16.01 23.54 -4.60
C GLU A 264 14.96 22.49 -4.23
N PRO A 265 13.77 22.50 -4.86
CA PRO A 265 12.74 21.49 -4.59
C PRO A 265 13.21 20.05 -4.80
N ARG A 266 14.19 19.81 -5.70
CA ARG A 266 14.76 18.46 -5.93
C ARG A 266 15.54 17.91 -4.73
N LEU A 267 16.09 18.78 -3.87
CA LEU A 267 16.77 18.39 -2.63
C LEU A 267 15.82 17.68 -1.65
N PHE A 268 14.53 18.00 -1.69
CA PHE A 268 13.49 17.44 -0.81
C PHE A 268 12.72 16.28 -1.48
N SER A 269 13.20 15.77 -2.60
CA SER A 269 12.58 14.67 -3.32
C SER A 269 13.34 13.37 -3.08
N PHE A 270 12.69 12.38 -2.45
CA PHE A 270 13.26 11.03 -2.33
C PHE A 270 13.26 10.24 -3.64
N ASN A 271 12.61 10.76 -4.70
CA ASN A 271 12.64 10.21 -6.07
C ASN A 271 13.74 10.83 -6.94
N ASN A 272 14.51 11.79 -6.42
CA ASN A 272 15.60 12.44 -7.12
C ASN A 272 16.93 12.13 -6.39
N PRO A 273 18.00 11.78 -7.10
CA PRO A 273 19.30 11.49 -6.48
C PRO A 273 19.85 12.63 -5.61
N ALA A 274 19.49 13.90 -5.91
CA ALA A 274 19.92 15.06 -5.12
C ALA A 274 19.34 15.07 -3.70
N GLY A 275 18.16 14.46 -3.50
CA GLY A 275 17.44 14.45 -2.22
C GLY A 275 17.33 13.07 -1.58
N ALA A 276 17.42 12.01 -2.37
CA ALA A 276 17.32 10.64 -1.88
C ALA A 276 18.46 10.26 -0.95
N CYS A 277 18.17 9.44 0.06
CA CYS A 277 19.19 8.79 0.85
C CYS A 277 20.03 7.86 -0.05
N PRO A 278 21.36 8.02 -0.12
CA PRO A 278 22.22 7.24 -1.02
C PRO A 278 22.33 5.76 -0.64
N THR A 279 22.00 5.39 0.60
CA THR A 279 22.06 3.99 1.06
C THR A 279 20.86 3.18 0.60
N CYS A 280 19.65 3.76 0.63
CA CYS A 280 18.42 3.08 0.27
C CYS A 280 17.76 3.62 -1.02
N ASP A 281 18.43 4.49 -1.78
CA ASP A 281 17.91 5.12 -3.00
C ASP A 281 16.52 5.73 -2.83
N GLY A 282 16.25 6.32 -1.66
CA GLY A 282 14.97 6.94 -1.34
C GLY A 282 13.84 5.97 -0.99
N LEU A 283 14.10 4.68 -0.80
CA LEU A 283 13.09 3.69 -0.39
C LEU A 283 12.73 3.77 1.09
N GLY A 284 13.66 4.27 1.94
CA GLY A 284 13.48 4.35 3.39
C GLY A 284 13.65 3.03 4.11
N VAL A 285 13.77 1.93 3.38
CA VAL A 285 13.97 0.58 3.92
C VAL A 285 15.08 -0.12 3.16
N GLU A 286 15.67 -1.11 3.82
CA GLU A 286 16.60 -2.04 3.18
C GLU A 286 16.13 -3.49 3.41
N PRO A 287 16.19 -4.34 2.39
CA PRO A 287 15.96 -5.76 2.55
C PRO A 287 17.14 -6.39 3.30
N PHE A 288 16.85 -7.27 4.23
CA PHE A 288 17.85 -8.09 4.93
C PHE A 288 17.37 -9.53 5.06
N PHE A 289 18.29 -10.48 5.14
CA PHE A 289 17.95 -11.86 5.46
C PHE A 289 17.61 -11.97 6.93
N ASP A 290 16.35 -12.31 7.19
CA ASP A 290 15.79 -12.35 8.53
C ASP A 290 16.16 -13.66 9.24
N PRO A 291 16.87 -13.62 10.37
CA PRO A 291 17.23 -14.81 11.11
C PRO A 291 16.04 -15.70 11.47
N ASP A 292 14.89 -15.10 11.83
CA ASP A 292 13.68 -15.81 12.22
C ASP A 292 13.02 -16.53 11.04
N LYS A 293 13.16 -15.98 9.83
CA LYS A 293 12.72 -16.65 8.60
C LYS A 293 13.70 -17.70 8.11
N VAL A 294 15.00 -17.52 8.36
CA VAL A 294 16.05 -18.46 7.97
C VAL A 294 16.00 -19.69 8.87
N VAL A 295 15.79 -19.51 10.18
CA VAL A 295 15.58 -20.58 11.15
C VAL A 295 14.07 -20.86 11.26
N MET A 296 13.54 -21.60 10.29
CA MET A 296 12.08 -21.86 10.20
C MET A 296 11.54 -22.74 11.33
N HIS A 297 12.37 -23.67 11.84
CA HIS A 297 11.99 -24.69 12.79
C HIS A 297 13.01 -24.74 13.96
N PRO A 298 12.94 -23.79 14.90
CA PRO A 298 13.90 -23.71 16.00
C PRO A 298 13.82 -24.91 16.97
N GLU A 299 12.69 -25.66 16.94
CA GLU A 299 12.49 -26.91 17.66
C GLU A 299 13.23 -28.10 17.05
N LEU A 300 13.68 -28.00 15.79
CA LEU A 300 14.46 -29.03 15.13
C LEU A 300 15.98 -28.78 15.32
N SER A 301 16.77 -29.84 15.16
CA SER A 301 18.22 -29.74 15.05
C SER A 301 18.65 -29.22 13.68
N LEU A 302 19.92 -28.76 13.59
CA LEU A 302 20.51 -28.40 12.29
C LEU A 302 20.51 -29.57 11.31
N ALA A 303 20.82 -30.77 11.80
CA ALA A 303 20.75 -32.01 11.03
C ALA A 303 19.31 -32.35 10.59
N GLY A 304 18.32 -32.03 11.44
CA GLY A 304 16.89 -32.27 11.22
C GLY A 304 16.23 -31.23 10.31
N GLY A 305 16.89 -30.10 10.03
CA GLY A 305 16.40 -29.08 9.11
C GLY A 305 15.87 -27.81 9.77
N ALA A 306 16.39 -27.43 10.93
CA ALA A 306 16.13 -26.12 11.56
C ALA A 306 16.36 -24.97 10.58
N VAL A 307 17.39 -25.08 9.72
CA VAL A 307 17.67 -24.19 8.60
C VAL A 307 17.56 -24.97 7.29
N ARG A 308 16.55 -24.67 6.49
CA ARG A 308 16.31 -25.36 5.23
C ARG A 308 17.46 -25.19 4.25
N GLY A 309 17.93 -26.32 3.67
CA GLY A 309 19.05 -26.34 2.73
C GLY A 309 20.43 -26.34 3.38
N TRP A 310 20.52 -26.34 4.71
CA TRP A 310 21.73 -26.51 5.52
C TRP A 310 21.69 -27.80 6.37
N ASP A 311 20.80 -28.70 6.00
CA ASP A 311 20.54 -29.99 6.62
C ASP A 311 21.18 -31.16 5.87
N ARG A 312 20.96 -32.40 6.32
CA ARG A 312 21.50 -33.63 5.73
C ARG A 312 21.18 -33.83 4.25
N ARG A 313 20.11 -33.19 3.74
CA ARG A 313 19.72 -33.28 2.31
C ARG A 313 20.69 -32.52 1.41
N ASN A 314 21.43 -31.57 1.94
CA ASN A 314 22.47 -30.84 1.21
C ASN A 314 23.86 -31.15 1.77
N ALA A 315 24.52 -32.13 1.15
CA ALA A 315 25.82 -32.63 1.63
C ALA A 315 26.91 -31.54 1.75
N TYR A 316 26.88 -30.52 0.88
CA TYR A 316 27.88 -29.44 0.92
C TYR A 316 27.72 -28.55 2.16
N TYR A 317 26.54 -27.97 2.35
CA TYR A 317 26.31 -27.07 3.49
C TYR A 317 26.28 -27.80 4.81
N PHE A 318 25.73 -29.03 4.84
CA PHE A 318 25.72 -29.84 6.06
C PHE A 318 27.15 -30.19 6.54
N GLN A 319 28.08 -30.45 5.60
CA GLN A 319 29.49 -30.71 5.97
C GLN A 319 30.17 -29.48 6.56
N LEU A 320 29.82 -28.27 6.13
CA LEU A 320 30.29 -27.02 6.76
C LEU A 320 29.79 -26.92 8.20
N ILE A 321 28.49 -27.17 8.43
CA ILE A 321 27.87 -27.15 9.77
C ILE A 321 28.54 -28.19 10.70
N ARG A 322 28.79 -29.40 10.20
CA ARG A 322 29.55 -30.42 10.97
C ARG A 322 30.93 -29.95 11.34
N SER A 323 31.63 -29.30 10.44
CA SER A 323 32.97 -28.78 10.72
C SER A 323 32.95 -27.67 11.79
N LEU A 324 31.88 -26.86 11.83
CA LEU A 324 31.67 -25.89 12.91
C LEU A 324 31.40 -26.61 14.25
N GLY A 325 30.58 -27.65 14.24
CA GLY A 325 30.29 -28.49 15.43
C GLY A 325 31.55 -29.10 16.01
N GLU A 326 32.46 -29.63 15.15
CA GLU A 326 33.76 -30.16 15.56
C GLU A 326 34.68 -29.06 16.15
N HIS A 327 34.62 -27.83 15.62
CA HIS A 327 35.50 -26.72 16.06
C HIS A 327 35.00 -26.07 17.36
N TYR A 328 33.69 -25.77 17.44
CA TYR A 328 33.08 -25.06 18.59
C TYR A 328 32.52 -26.02 19.65
N GLY A 329 32.61 -27.33 19.45
CA GLY A 329 32.23 -28.33 20.44
C GLY A 329 30.71 -28.47 20.64
N PHE A 330 29.89 -28.30 19.60
CA PHE A 330 28.44 -28.53 19.68
C PHE A 330 27.99 -29.71 18.82
N ASP A 331 26.93 -30.39 19.26
CA ASP A 331 26.32 -31.47 18.51
C ASP A 331 25.26 -30.89 17.53
N VAL A 332 25.36 -31.29 16.26
CA VAL A 332 24.42 -30.87 15.20
C VAL A 332 23.02 -31.50 15.35
N GLU A 333 22.85 -32.47 16.22
CA GLU A 333 21.58 -33.14 16.54
C GLU A 333 20.79 -32.47 17.66
N ILE A 334 21.37 -31.48 18.36
CA ILE A 334 20.67 -30.70 19.39
C ILE A 334 19.69 -29.73 18.72
N PRO A 335 18.44 -29.57 19.22
CA PRO A 335 17.53 -28.54 18.75
C PRO A 335 18.16 -27.15 18.72
N TRP A 336 17.85 -26.37 17.69
CA TRP A 336 18.41 -25.02 17.53
C TRP A 336 18.20 -24.14 18.77
N ILE A 337 17.03 -24.24 19.38
CA ILE A 337 16.67 -23.43 20.56
C ILE A 337 17.54 -23.75 21.78
N GLU A 338 18.07 -24.95 21.86
CA GLU A 338 18.94 -25.41 22.96
C GLU A 338 20.44 -25.09 22.72
N LEU A 339 20.81 -24.71 21.50
CA LEU A 339 22.19 -24.31 21.21
C LEU A 339 22.56 -23.02 21.96
N PRO A 340 23.76 -22.89 22.49
CA PRO A 340 24.23 -21.66 23.13
C PRO A 340 24.17 -20.46 22.18
N GLU A 341 23.78 -19.28 22.69
CA GLU A 341 23.65 -18.06 21.88
C GLU A 341 24.91 -17.69 21.07
N PRO A 342 26.14 -17.79 21.61
CA PRO A 342 27.37 -17.53 20.85
C PRO A 342 27.54 -18.46 19.65
N VAL A 343 27.14 -19.74 19.81
CA VAL A 343 27.18 -20.74 18.73
C VAL A 343 26.17 -20.40 17.64
N ARG A 344 24.92 -20.06 18.03
CA ARG A 344 23.89 -19.59 17.09
C ARG A 344 24.33 -18.36 16.32
N ALA A 345 24.99 -17.39 17.01
CA ALA A 345 25.52 -16.19 16.38
C ALA A 345 26.60 -16.51 15.34
N VAL A 346 27.55 -17.40 15.64
CA VAL A 346 28.57 -17.84 14.68
C VAL A 346 27.93 -18.52 13.46
N ILE A 347 26.96 -19.38 13.65
CA ILE A 347 26.28 -20.09 12.55
C ILE A 347 25.57 -19.08 11.64
N LEU A 348 24.87 -18.12 12.19
CA LEU A 348 24.12 -17.11 11.40
C LEU A 348 25.01 -16.04 10.79
N TYR A 349 25.90 -15.43 11.57
CA TYR A 349 26.62 -14.22 11.17
C TYR A 349 28.09 -14.47 10.78
N GLY A 350 28.63 -15.68 11.07
CA GLY A 350 29.98 -16.09 10.73
C GLY A 350 30.96 -16.00 11.88
N SER A 351 32.21 -16.53 11.68
CA SER A 351 33.24 -16.62 12.65
C SER A 351 34.07 -15.32 12.83
N GLY A 352 33.64 -14.19 12.25
CA GLY A 352 34.37 -12.92 12.34
C GLY A 352 35.73 -13.00 11.67
N THR A 353 36.81 -12.81 12.48
CA THR A 353 38.22 -12.94 12.05
C THR A 353 38.79 -14.33 12.35
N GLU A 354 38.10 -15.14 13.13
CA GLU A 354 38.53 -16.47 13.53
C GLU A 354 38.54 -17.46 12.35
N LYS A 355 39.63 -18.19 12.20
CA LYS A 355 39.80 -19.18 11.13
C LYS A 355 39.42 -20.57 11.64
N VAL A 356 38.38 -21.14 11.02
CA VAL A 356 37.87 -22.48 11.31
C VAL A 356 38.38 -23.49 10.26
N ARG A 357 38.71 -24.70 10.69
CA ARG A 357 39.06 -25.79 9.76
C ARG A 357 37.84 -26.37 9.12
N LEU A 358 37.43 -25.83 7.97
CA LEU A 358 36.24 -26.29 7.25
C LEU A 358 36.62 -27.46 6.30
N LYS A 359 35.94 -28.57 6.45
CA LYS A 359 36.02 -29.75 5.56
C LYS A 359 35.04 -29.58 4.42
N LEU A 360 35.54 -29.36 3.21
CA LEU A 360 34.68 -29.26 2.00
C LEU A 360 34.51 -30.64 1.37
N PRO A 361 33.28 -31.03 0.94
CA PRO A 361 33.07 -32.24 0.13
C PRO A 361 33.90 -32.15 -1.14
N HIS A 362 34.63 -33.21 -1.49
CA HIS A 362 35.46 -33.32 -2.69
C HIS A 362 36.80 -32.54 -2.66
N ALA A 363 37.16 -31.84 -1.62
CA ALA A 363 38.48 -31.24 -1.50
C ALA A 363 39.55 -32.32 -1.24
N LYS A 364 40.49 -32.52 -2.18
CA LYS A 364 41.65 -33.39 -1.97
C LYS A 364 42.70 -32.63 -1.14
N GLY A 365 42.93 -33.07 0.08
CA GLY A 365 43.92 -32.47 0.99
C GLY A 365 43.43 -32.17 2.40
N SER A 366 44.34 -31.77 3.29
CA SER A 366 43.99 -31.40 4.68
C SER A 366 43.15 -30.11 4.69
N PRO A 367 42.13 -30.00 5.60
CA PRO A 367 41.30 -28.80 5.73
C PRO A 367 42.14 -27.55 5.97
N LYS A 368 42.01 -26.54 5.10
CA LYS A 368 42.69 -25.24 5.30
C LYS A 368 41.87 -24.38 6.26
N PRO A 369 42.55 -23.70 7.24
CA PRO A 369 41.87 -22.75 8.09
C PRO A 369 41.32 -21.56 7.27
N GLN A 370 40.02 -21.33 7.30
CA GLN A 370 39.35 -20.21 6.63
C GLN A 370 38.22 -19.64 7.50
N VAL A 371 37.92 -18.41 7.26
CA VAL A 371 36.79 -17.74 7.94
C VAL A 371 35.46 -18.31 7.44
N PHE A 372 34.58 -18.64 8.38
CA PHE A 372 33.20 -19.00 8.03
C PHE A 372 32.38 -17.74 7.84
N GLU A 373 31.78 -17.57 6.68
CA GLU A 373 31.03 -16.34 6.32
C GLU A 373 29.67 -16.19 7.05
N GLY A 374 29.12 -17.27 7.59
CA GLY A 374 27.78 -17.30 8.16
C GLY A 374 26.68 -17.58 7.14
N ILE A 375 25.57 -18.14 7.61
CA ILE A 375 24.43 -18.50 6.74
C ILE A 375 23.84 -17.26 6.06
N LEU A 376 23.61 -16.19 6.83
CA LEU A 376 22.96 -14.96 6.32
C LEU A 376 23.79 -14.30 5.22
N ARG A 377 25.11 -14.15 5.43
CA ARG A 377 26.01 -13.57 4.41
C ARG A 377 26.15 -14.47 3.19
N ASN A 378 26.16 -15.80 3.36
CA ASN A 378 26.14 -16.74 2.25
C ASN A 378 24.86 -16.57 1.41
N MET A 379 23.70 -16.47 2.06
CA MET A 379 22.43 -16.28 1.36
C MET A 379 22.40 -14.93 0.64
N GLU A 380 22.90 -13.87 1.27
CA GLU A 380 23.00 -12.52 0.69
C GLU A 380 23.89 -12.50 -0.56
N ARG A 381 25.09 -13.10 -0.47
CA ARG A 381 25.98 -13.24 -1.61
C ARG A 381 25.34 -14.03 -2.75
N ARG A 382 24.74 -15.18 -2.47
CA ARG A 382 24.05 -16.00 -3.46
C ARG A 382 22.88 -15.25 -4.11
N TYR A 383 22.12 -14.48 -3.36
CA TYR A 383 21.02 -13.66 -3.87
C TYR A 383 21.49 -12.61 -4.86
N ARG A 384 22.66 -11.99 -4.59
CA ARG A 384 23.26 -10.98 -5.47
C ARG A 384 23.90 -11.59 -6.72
N GLU A 385 24.60 -12.72 -6.58
CA GLU A 385 25.41 -13.31 -7.64
C GLU A 385 24.66 -14.27 -8.55
N THR A 386 23.46 -14.76 -8.14
CA THR A 386 22.73 -15.74 -8.95
C THR A 386 22.13 -15.13 -10.22
N GLU A 387 22.33 -15.82 -11.35
CA GLU A 387 21.66 -15.53 -12.63
C GLU A 387 20.28 -16.23 -12.73
N SER A 388 20.01 -17.21 -11.88
CA SER A 388 18.76 -17.97 -11.89
C SER A 388 17.64 -17.21 -11.14
N ASN A 389 16.60 -16.84 -11.88
CA ASN A 389 15.40 -16.22 -11.29
C ASN A 389 14.72 -17.12 -10.25
N THR A 390 14.68 -18.44 -10.47
CA THR A 390 14.10 -19.40 -9.52
C THR A 390 14.84 -19.41 -8.18
N VAL A 391 16.18 -19.40 -8.22
CA VAL A 391 17.00 -19.34 -7.00
C VAL A 391 16.83 -18.00 -6.30
N ARG A 392 16.75 -16.91 -7.07
CA ARG A 392 16.51 -15.56 -6.51
C ARG A 392 15.14 -15.48 -5.83
N GLU A 393 14.08 -15.99 -6.43
CA GLU A 393 12.74 -16.06 -5.86
C GLU A 393 12.68 -16.93 -4.59
N GLU A 394 13.40 -18.06 -4.59
CA GLU A 394 13.48 -18.91 -3.42
C GLU A 394 14.19 -18.21 -2.25
N LEU A 395 15.31 -17.56 -2.50
CA LEU A 395 16.04 -16.81 -1.48
C LEU A 395 15.27 -15.56 -1.01
N ALA A 396 14.51 -14.90 -1.89
CA ALA A 396 13.70 -13.73 -1.55
C ALA A 396 12.65 -14.02 -0.46
N ARG A 397 12.23 -15.28 -0.26
CA ARG A 397 11.29 -15.67 0.80
C ARG A 397 11.82 -15.46 2.22
N TYR A 398 13.15 -15.43 2.37
CA TYR A 398 13.84 -15.23 3.65
C TYR A 398 14.17 -13.76 3.92
N LEU A 399 13.81 -12.85 3.00
CA LEU A 399 14.01 -11.43 3.17
C LEU A 399 12.89 -10.82 4.02
N SER A 400 13.27 -9.93 4.90
CA SER A 400 12.44 -8.94 5.58
C SER A 400 12.93 -7.54 5.25
N GLN A 401 12.14 -6.54 5.60
CA GLN A 401 12.52 -5.13 5.43
C GLN A 401 12.71 -4.50 6.81
N ARG A 402 13.75 -3.69 6.93
CA ARG A 402 13.97 -2.84 8.11
C ARG A 402 14.14 -1.39 7.69
N PRO A 403 13.86 -0.42 8.58
CA PRO A 403 14.18 0.97 8.30
C PRO A 403 15.66 1.12 7.94
N CYS A 404 15.95 1.91 6.91
CA CYS A 404 17.35 2.16 6.49
C CYS A 404 18.12 2.83 7.63
N PRO A 405 19.25 2.25 8.08
CA PRO A 405 20.00 2.79 9.23
C PRO A 405 20.59 4.18 8.96
N ALA A 406 20.91 4.51 7.71
CA ALA A 406 21.48 5.81 7.35
C ALA A 406 20.47 6.96 7.42
N CYS A 407 19.21 6.72 7.03
CA CYS A 407 18.18 7.75 7.06
C CYS A 407 17.11 7.53 8.14
N GLY A 408 17.14 6.44 8.89
CA GLY A 408 16.14 6.12 9.90
C GLY A 408 14.74 5.93 9.31
N GLY A 409 14.61 5.52 8.04
CA GLY A 409 13.33 5.36 7.36
C GLY A 409 12.82 6.61 6.63
N THR A 410 13.42 7.78 6.83
CA THR A 410 12.95 9.07 6.29
C THR A 410 13.09 9.25 4.77
N ARG A 411 13.78 8.34 4.07
CA ARG A 411 14.03 8.33 2.62
C ARG A 411 14.95 9.44 2.09
N LEU A 412 15.15 10.53 2.85
CA LEU A 412 15.90 11.70 2.45
C LEU A 412 17.35 11.63 2.93
N ASN A 413 18.25 12.32 2.21
CA ASN A 413 19.64 12.48 2.59
C ASN A 413 19.78 13.41 3.81
N GLU A 414 20.99 13.49 4.36
CA GLU A 414 21.26 14.25 5.56
C GLU A 414 21.00 15.76 5.40
N ALA A 415 21.34 16.32 4.27
CA ALA A 415 21.14 17.72 3.96
C ALA A 415 19.67 18.13 3.99
N ALA A 416 18.80 17.35 3.32
CA ALA A 416 17.36 17.61 3.28
C ALA A 416 16.69 17.47 4.65
N ARG A 417 17.19 16.56 5.50
CA ARG A 417 16.68 16.33 6.87
C ARG A 417 17.00 17.46 7.85
N HIS A 418 18.02 18.28 7.54
CA HIS A 418 18.45 19.40 8.39
C HIS A 418 17.97 20.77 7.87
N VAL A 419 16.85 20.80 7.17
CA VAL A 419 16.13 22.04 6.84
C VAL A 419 14.83 22.08 7.61
N PHE A 420 14.54 23.22 8.27
CA PHE A 420 13.43 23.36 9.20
C PHE A 420 12.48 24.50 8.82
N ILE A 421 11.20 24.32 9.11
CA ILE A 421 10.16 25.36 9.06
C ILE A 421 9.36 25.27 10.36
N GLY A 422 9.29 26.37 11.12
CA GLY A 422 8.60 26.38 12.41
C GLY A 422 9.09 25.32 13.40
N GLY A 423 10.40 24.95 13.32
CA GLY A 423 11.02 23.92 14.16
C GLY A 423 10.82 22.47 13.65
N HIS A 424 10.11 22.24 12.55
CA HIS A 424 9.86 20.93 11.98
C HIS A 424 10.61 20.74 10.66
N ASN A 425 11.23 19.58 10.46
CA ASN A 425 11.78 19.18 9.17
C ASN A 425 10.72 18.43 8.33
N LEU A 426 11.00 18.22 7.04
CA LEU A 426 10.04 17.58 6.13
C LEU A 426 9.62 16.17 6.57
N PRO A 427 10.54 15.26 6.99
CA PRO A 427 10.14 13.95 7.51
C PRO A 427 9.23 14.04 8.73
N ALA A 428 9.51 14.93 9.68
CA ALA A 428 8.67 15.10 10.87
C ALA A 428 7.24 15.50 10.50
N ILE A 429 7.08 16.44 9.57
CA ILE A 429 5.75 16.86 9.07
C ILE A 429 5.06 15.70 8.33
N SER A 430 5.79 14.98 7.49
CA SER A 430 5.22 13.86 6.72
C SER A 430 4.81 12.67 7.59
N GLY A 431 5.45 12.51 8.75
CA GLY A 431 5.13 11.48 9.75
C GLY A 431 3.97 11.84 10.67
N LEU A 432 3.53 13.10 10.72
CA LEU A 432 2.34 13.48 11.48
C LEU A 432 1.06 12.94 10.84
N PRO A 433 0.04 12.58 11.65
CA PRO A 433 -1.31 12.38 11.14
C PRO A 433 -1.80 13.59 10.34
N VAL A 434 -2.53 13.35 9.26
CA VAL A 434 -3.04 14.43 8.37
C VAL A 434 -3.81 15.51 9.16
N GLY A 435 -4.63 15.10 10.15
CA GLY A 435 -5.36 16.04 10.98
C GLY A 435 -4.46 16.91 11.88
N GLU A 436 -3.29 16.44 12.28
CA GLU A 436 -2.29 17.20 13.03
C GLU A 436 -1.46 18.08 12.11
N SER A 437 -1.09 17.56 10.94
CA SER A 437 -0.44 18.35 9.90
C SER A 437 -1.30 19.53 9.47
N LEU A 438 -2.62 19.34 9.31
CA LEU A 438 -3.55 20.44 9.00
C LEU A 438 -3.52 21.52 10.08
N ARG A 439 -3.64 21.15 11.36
CA ARG A 439 -3.58 22.11 12.47
C ARG A 439 -2.25 22.85 12.52
N LEU A 440 -1.14 22.15 12.24
CA LEU A 440 0.17 22.78 12.16
C LEU A 440 0.18 23.88 11.10
N PHE A 441 -0.28 23.60 9.87
CA PHE A 441 -0.28 24.58 8.77
C PHE A 441 -1.30 25.71 8.95
N GLU A 442 -2.41 25.48 9.65
CA GLU A 442 -3.39 26.53 10.00
C GLU A 442 -2.85 27.50 11.07
N THR A 443 -1.93 27.05 11.93
CA THR A 443 -1.35 27.86 13.01
C THR A 443 0.06 28.38 12.69
N LEU A 444 0.69 27.87 11.63
CA LEU A 444 2.06 28.22 11.27
C LEU A 444 2.17 29.68 10.81
N ALA A 445 2.81 30.49 11.64
CA ALA A 445 3.14 31.87 11.31
C ALA A 445 4.65 32.02 11.05
N LEU A 446 5.01 32.44 9.84
CA LEU A 446 6.39 32.73 9.50
C LEU A 446 6.61 34.25 9.49
N PRO A 447 7.70 34.74 10.11
CA PRO A 447 7.95 36.18 10.22
C PRO A 447 8.49 36.78 8.92
N GLY A 448 8.16 38.07 8.65
CA GLY A 448 8.73 38.88 7.58
C GLY A 448 8.52 38.31 6.17
N GLN A 449 9.49 38.51 5.30
CA GLN A 449 9.43 38.12 3.88
C GLN A 449 9.19 36.60 3.68
N ARG A 450 9.66 35.74 4.62
CA ARG A 450 9.40 34.29 4.56
C ARG A 450 7.90 33.99 4.70
N GLY A 451 7.19 34.79 5.50
CA GLY A 451 5.73 34.67 5.63
C GLY A 451 4.99 35.01 4.35
N GLU A 452 5.38 36.11 3.72
CA GLU A 452 4.77 36.53 2.44
C GLU A 452 4.99 35.51 1.32
N ILE A 453 6.20 34.94 1.20
CA ILE A 453 6.54 33.92 0.21
C ILE A 453 5.82 32.60 0.53
N GLY A 454 5.74 32.21 1.81
CA GLY A 454 5.20 30.94 2.24
C GLY A 454 3.67 30.86 2.22
N ALA A 455 2.98 31.99 2.46
CA ALA A 455 1.53 32.03 2.68
C ALA A 455 0.71 31.36 1.54
N PRO A 456 0.93 31.61 0.25
CA PRO A 456 0.18 30.95 -0.81
C PRO A 456 0.37 29.42 -0.81
N VAL A 457 1.60 28.95 -0.58
CA VAL A 457 1.95 27.53 -0.58
C VAL A 457 1.36 26.84 0.67
N ILE A 458 1.41 27.47 1.83
CA ILE A 458 0.80 27.00 3.07
C ILE A 458 -0.72 26.85 2.92
N THR A 459 -1.37 27.82 2.26
CA THR A 459 -2.82 27.76 1.98
C THR A 459 -3.17 26.56 1.10
N GLU A 460 -2.37 26.29 0.05
CA GLU A 460 -2.57 25.15 -0.83
C GLU A 460 -2.35 23.80 -0.09
N ILE A 461 -1.33 23.70 0.75
CA ILE A 461 -1.10 22.52 1.60
C ILE A 461 -2.28 22.31 2.54
N ALA A 462 -2.69 23.34 3.27
CA ALA A 462 -3.81 23.26 4.20
C ALA A 462 -5.11 22.85 3.51
N THR A 463 -5.37 23.34 2.32
CA THR A 463 -6.55 22.99 1.51
C THR A 463 -6.55 21.50 1.15
N ARG A 464 -5.41 20.95 0.68
CA ARG A 464 -5.29 19.52 0.34
C ARG A 464 -5.42 18.62 1.56
N LEU A 465 -4.81 19.02 2.69
CA LEU A 465 -4.94 18.29 3.95
C LEU A 465 -6.38 18.31 4.46
N ARG A 466 -7.10 19.43 4.31
CA ARG A 466 -8.52 19.55 4.71
C ARG A 466 -9.39 18.57 3.90
N PHE A 467 -9.17 18.43 2.59
CA PHE A 467 -9.90 17.45 1.78
C PHE A 467 -9.67 16.01 2.27
N LEU A 468 -8.45 15.67 2.69
CA LEU A 468 -8.18 14.36 3.28
C LEU A 468 -8.92 14.15 4.61
N VAL A 469 -9.00 15.20 5.45
CA VAL A 469 -9.77 15.17 6.70
C VAL A 469 -11.28 15.02 6.41
N ASP A 470 -11.78 15.74 5.41
CA ASP A 470 -13.21 15.74 5.05
C ASP A 470 -13.67 14.37 4.52
N VAL A 471 -12.79 13.60 3.90
CA VAL A 471 -13.10 12.20 3.48
C VAL A 471 -12.80 11.16 4.57
N GLY A 472 -12.51 11.58 5.81
CA GLY A 472 -12.29 10.69 6.95
C GLY A 472 -10.92 10.00 6.98
N LEU A 473 -9.87 10.63 6.44
CA LEU A 473 -8.50 10.11 6.42
C LEU A 473 -7.54 10.90 7.32
N ASP A 474 -8.06 11.53 8.36
CA ASP A 474 -7.32 12.38 9.30
C ASP A 474 -6.25 11.62 10.10
N TYR A 475 -6.39 10.31 10.23
CA TYR A 475 -5.46 9.41 10.93
C TYR A 475 -4.27 8.95 10.09
N LEU A 476 -4.31 9.06 8.76
CA LEU A 476 -3.20 8.68 7.88
C LEU A 476 -2.03 9.65 7.99
N THR A 477 -0.82 9.16 7.68
CA THR A 477 0.37 10.01 7.54
C THR A 477 0.71 10.23 6.06
N LEU A 478 1.33 11.36 5.73
CA LEU A 478 1.73 11.64 4.33
C LEU A 478 2.82 10.72 3.81
N GLU A 479 3.65 10.17 4.71
CA GLU A 479 4.73 9.21 4.36
C GLU A 479 4.22 7.79 4.14
N ARG A 480 2.97 7.46 4.53
CA ARG A 480 2.41 6.11 4.41
C ARG A 480 2.44 5.65 2.96
N ARG A 481 2.97 4.45 2.74
CA ARG A 481 3.13 3.86 1.41
C ARG A 481 1.78 3.49 0.81
N ALA A 482 1.64 3.74 -0.50
CA ALA A 482 0.41 3.42 -1.23
C ALA A 482 0.06 1.93 -1.20
N GLU A 483 1.06 1.05 -1.22
CA GLU A 483 0.88 -0.42 -1.18
C GLU A 483 0.31 -0.94 0.15
N THR A 484 0.37 -0.14 1.23
CA THR A 484 -0.15 -0.49 2.55
C THR A 484 -1.56 0.03 2.81
N LEU A 485 -2.14 0.75 1.86
CA LEU A 485 -3.49 1.30 1.95
C LEU A 485 -4.54 0.23 1.66
N SER A 486 -5.64 0.26 2.37
CA SER A 486 -6.84 -0.48 2.00
C SER A 486 -7.45 0.07 0.70
N GLY A 487 -8.26 -0.73 0.02
CA GLY A 487 -8.96 -0.30 -1.20
C GLY A 487 -9.78 0.98 -0.99
N GLY A 488 -10.53 1.06 0.10
CA GLY A 488 -11.32 2.23 0.47
C GLY A 488 -10.48 3.46 0.81
N GLU A 489 -9.34 3.30 1.53
CA GLU A 489 -8.41 4.41 1.78
C GLU A 489 -7.83 4.98 0.49
N ALA A 490 -7.36 4.11 -0.42
CA ALA A 490 -6.82 4.52 -1.70
C ALA A 490 -7.86 5.25 -2.58
N GLN A 491 -9.10 4.79 -2.58
CA GLN A 491 -10.22 5.42 -3.29
C GLN A 491 -10.52 6.81 -2.74
N ARG A 492 -10.60 6.96 -1.41
CA ARG A 492 -10.85 8.26 -0.76
C ARG A 492 -9.70 9.25 -0.96
N ILE A 493 -8.44 8.78 -0.99
CA ILE A 493 -7.29 9.64 -1.34
C ILE A 493 -7.46 10.19 -2.77
N ARG A 494 -7.87 9.37 -3.72
CA ARG A 494 -8.14 9.83 -5.10
C ARG A 494 -9.29 10.82 -5.13
N LEU A 495 -10.38 10.55 -4.40
CA LEU A 495 -11.50 11.46 -4.27
C LEU A 495 -11.04 12.82 -3.74
N ALA A 496 -10.29 12.85 -2.64
CA ALA A 496 -9.75 14.08 -2.05
C ALA A 496 -8.87 14.85 -3.04
N SER A 497 -8.03 14.16 -3.82
CA SER A 497 -7.18 14.78 -4.86
C SER A 497 -8.01 15.41 -5.97
N GLN A 498 -9.09 14.76 -6.40
CA GLN A 498 -9.96 15.28 -7.47
C GLN A 498 -10.79 16.47 -7.01
N ILE A 499 -11.24 16.49 -5.76
CA ILE A 499 -11.91 17.67 -5.16
C ILE A 499 -10.95 18.85 -5.13
N GLY A 500 -9.69 18.59 -4.74
CA GLY A 500 -8.64 19.62 -4.73
C GLY A 500 -8.35 20.23 -6.10
N ALA A 501 -8.65 19.55 -7.20
CA ALA A 501 -8.52 20.07 -8.54
C ALA A 501 -9.58 21.12 -8.92
N GLY A 502 -10.68 21.25 -8.13
CA GLY A 502 -11.71 22.28 -8.29
C GLY A 502 -12.44 22.24 -9.64
N LEU A 503 -12.54 21.06 -10.27
CA LEU A 503 -13.17 20.93 -11.59
C LEU A 503 -14.69 21.14 -11.49
N VAL A 504 -15.24 21.82 -12.48
CA VAL A 504 -16.67 22.16 -12.59
C VAL A 504 -17.22 21.64 -13.91
N GLY A 505 -18.47 21.18 -13.90
CA GLY A 505 -19.13 20.67 -15.10
C GLY A 505 -18.69 19.27 -15.51
N VAL A 506 -18.04 18.54 -14.60
CA VAL A 506 -17.53 17.18 -14.80
C VAL A 506 -18.56 16.14 -14.28
N MET A 507 -18.50 14.95 -14.82
CA MET A 507 -19.26 13.79 -14.32
C MET A 507 -18.30 12.88 -13.53
N TYR A 508 -18.47 12.85 -12.21
CA TYR A 508 -17.77 11.91 -11.33
C TYR A 508 -18.53 10.60 -11.23
N ILE A 509 -17.83 9.47 -11.39
CA ILE A 509 -18.40 8.14 -11.24
C ILE A 509 -17.58 7.40 -10.17
N LEU A 510 -18.24 7.02 -9.08
CA LEU A 510 -17.63 6.38 -7.93
C LEU A 510 -18.18 4.98 -7.71
N ASP A 511 -17.29 4.02 -7.37
CA ASP A 511 -17.66 2.65 -7.09
C ASP A 511 -17.61 2.41 -5.58
N GLU A 512 -18.77 2.32 -4.94
CA GLU A 512 -18.94 2.00 -3.52
C GLU A 512 -17.99 2.78 -2.58
N PRO A 513 -18.01 4.12 -2.59
CA PRO A 513 -17.04 4.91 -1.82
C PRO A 513 -17.24 4.82 -0.29
N SER A 514 -18.35 4.30 0.21
CA SER A 514 -18.63 4.04 1.63
C SER A 514 -17.93 2.79 2.19
N ILE A 515 -17.27 1.99 1.35
CA ILE A 515 -16.64 0.73 1.76
C ILE A 515 -15.62 0.93 2.89
N GLY A 516 -15.72 0.05 3.92
CA GLY A 516 -14.82 0.06 5.08
C GLY A 516 -14.97 1.30 5.96
N LEU A 517 -16.04 2.07 5.79
CA LEU A 517 -16.35 3.22 6.64
C LEU A 517 -17.28 2.85 7.79
N HIS A 518 -16.94 3.36 8.96
CA HIS A 518 -17.88 3.45 10.04
C HIS A 518 -18.95 4.51 9.70
N GLN A 519 -20.21 4.35 10.17
CA GLN A 519 -21.33 5.26 9.88
C GLN A 519 -20.99 6.74 10.19
N ARG A 520 -20.23 6.99 11.23
CA ARG A 520 -19.73 8.34 11.57
C ARG A 520 -18.92 8.97 10.43
N ASP A 521 -18.06 8.17 9.79
CA ASP A 521 -17.17 8.64 8.72
C ASP A 521 -17.93 8.72 7.40
N ASN A 522 -18.96 7.88 7.21
CA ASN A 522 -19.87 7.90 6.05
C ASN A 522 -20.61 9.24 5.92
N ALA A 523 -21.07 9.80 7.03
CA ALA A 523 -21.70 11.13 7.03
C ALA A 523 -20.77 12.25 6.52
N ARG A 524 -19.46 12.15 6.77
CA ARG A 524 -18.45 13.09 6.23
C ARG A 524 -18.28 12.92 4.73
N LEU A 525 -18.19 11.66 4.26
CA LEU A 525 -18.11 11.35 2.85
C LEU A 525 -19.33 11.90 2.08
N LEU A 526 -20.54 11.71 2.59
CA LEU A 526 -21.76 12.21 1.97
C LEU A 526 -21.76 13.75 1.85
N LYS A 527 -21.28 14.47 2.86
CA LYS A 527 -21.09 15.93 2.77
C LYS A 527 -20.12 16.32 1.67
N THR A 528 -19.06 15.55 1.50
CA THR A 528 -18.06 15.76 0.46
C THR A 528 -18.65 15.54 -0.94
N LEU A 529 -19.45 14.48 -1.13
CA LEU A 529 -20.12 14.19 -2.40
C LEU A 529 -21.19 15.26 -2.74
N THR A 530 -21.95 15.71 -1.73
CA THR A 530 -22.90 16.83 -1.91
C THR A 530 -22.20 18.15 -2.23
N HIS A 531 -21.04 18.40 -1.65
CA HIS A 531 -20.20 19.56 -1.99
C HIS A 531 -19.73 19.52 -3.45
N LEU A 532 -19.25 18.35 -3.93
CA LEU A 532 -18.90 18.16 -5.35
C LEU A 532 -20.08 18.45 -6.29
N ARG A 533 -21.28 17.98 -5.95
CA ARG A 533 -22.50 18.30 -6.68
C ARG A 533 -22.78 19.80 -6.70
N ASP A 534 -22.69 20.45 -5.55
CA ASP A 534 -22.99 21.89 -5.36
C ASP A 534 -22.01 22.80 -6.13
N LEU A 535 -20.82 22.29 -6.47
CA LEU A 535 -19.88 22.95 -7.40
C LEU A 535 -20.34 22.89 -8.86
N GLY A 536 -21.50 22.29 -9.19
CA GLY A 536 -22.02 22.17 -10.55
C GLY A 536 -21.58 20.91 -11.29
N ASN A 537 -21.24 19.84 -10.55
CA ASN A 537 -20.87 18.55 -11.11
C ASN A 537 -22.02 17.55 -11.04
N THR A 538 -22.02 16.58 -11.95
CA THR A 538 -22.87 15.40 -11.84
C THR A 538 -22.11 14.31 -11.11
N VAL A 539 -22.64 13.79 -10.02
CA VAL A 539 -21.99 12.77 -9.18
C VAL A 539 -22.81 11.50 -9.24
N ILE A 540 -22.28 10.46 -9.90
CA ILE A 540 -22.91 9.13 -10.02
C ILE A 540 -22.17 8.19 -9.08
N VAL A 541 -22.90 7.54 -8.19
CA VAL A 541 -22.35 6.65 -7.19
C VAL A 541 -23.03 5.29 -7.29
N VAL A 542 -22.25 4.22 -7.44
CA VAL A 542 -22.73 2.86 -7.24
C VAL A 542 -22.71 2.59 -5.75
N GLU A 543 -23.85 2.37 -5.11
CA GLU A 543 -23.93 2.24 -3.66
C GLU A 543 -25.03 1.30 -3.18
N HIS A 544 -24.81 0.76 -1.96
CA HIS A 544 -25.72 -0.10 -1.25
C HIS A 544 -26.07 0.41 0.15
N ASP A 545 -25.41 1.46 0.60
CA ASP A 545 -25.61 2.06 1.91
C ASP A 545 -26.93 2.84 1.98
N GLU A 546 -27.74 2.62 3.02
CA GLU A 546 -29.04 3.25 3.18
C GLU A 546 -28.94 4.78 3.29
N GLU A 547 -27.94 5.30 4.04
CA GLU A 547 -27.76 6.75 4.22
C GLU A 547 -27.39 7.41 2.89
N ALA A 548 -26.55 6.77 2.09
CA ALA A 548 -26.17 7.26 0.76
C ALA A 548 -27.36 7.28 -0.21
N ILE A 549 -28.19 6.22 -0.20
CA ILE A 549 -29.40 6.14 -1.04
C ILE A 549 -30.40 7.24 -0.64
N ARG A 550 -30.61 7.46 0.67
CA ARG A 550 -31.50 8.51 1.18
C ARG A 550 -31.00 9.93 0.96
N ALA A 551 -29.69 10.13 0.90
CA ALA A 551 -29.07 11.43 0.63
C ALA A 551 -29.04 11.80 -0.86
N ALA A 552 -29.33 10.86 -1.75
CA ALA A 552 -29.30 11.07 -3.20
C ALA A 552 -30.46 11.97 -3.68
N ASP A 553 -30.16 12.84 -4.64
CA ASP A 553 -31.20 13.59 -5.37
C ASP A 553 -32.01 12.69 -6.32
N TRP A 554 -31.35 11.62 -6.84
CA TRP A 554 -31.94 10.68 -7.77
C TRP A 554 -31.38 9.29 -7.55
N VAL A 555 -32.23 8.28 -7.56
CA VAL A 555 -31.87 6.88 -7.38
C VAL A 555 -32.32 6.08 -8.59
N VAL A 556 -31.49 5.17 -9.07
CA VAL A 556 -31.83 4.18 -10.11
C VAL A 556 -31.60 2.79 -9.54
N ASP A 557 -32.67 2.02 -9.43
CA ASP A 557 -32.62 0.64 -8.92
C ASP A 557 -32.61 -0.35 -10.11
N LEU A 558 -31.50 -1.11 -10.21
CA LEU A 558 -31.27 -2.10 -11.25
C LEU A 558 -31.60 -3.52 -10.74
N GLY A 559 -32.30 -4.28 -11.55
CA GLY A 559 -32.72 -5.64 -11.19
C GLY A 559 -33.40 -6.34 -12.34
N PRO A 560 -34.46 -7.14 -12.02
CA PRO A 560 -34.91 -7.53 -10.67
C PRO A 560 -34.03 -8.55 -9.98
N GLY A 561 -33.13 -9.24 -10.70
CA GLY A 561 -32.19 -10.24 -10.21
C GLY A 561 -30.74 -9.93 -10.54
N ALA A 562 -29.91 -10.95 -10.53
CA ALA A 562 -28.49 -10.89 -10.86
C ALA A 562 -28.18 -11.58 -12.21
N GLY A 563 -27.09 -11.20 -12.86
CA GLY A 563 -26.65 -11.82 -14.12
C GLY A 563 -27.70 -11.76 -15.22
N ALA A 564 -28.10 -12.89 -15.76
CA ALA A 564 -29.12 -12.98 -16.81
C ALA A 564 -30.55 -12.51 -16.36
N HIS A 565 -30.79 -12.57 -15.06
CA HIS A 565 -32.06 -12.11 -14.47
C HIS A 565 -32.02 -10.63 -14.05
N GLY A 566 -30.86 -9.97 -14.21
CA GLY A 566 -30.70 -8.54 -13.99
C GLY A 566 -30.75 -7.72 -15.28
N GLY A 567 -30.19 -6.52 -15.23
CA GLY A 567 -29.98 -5.67 -16.42
C GLY A 567 -31.20 -4.84 -16.84
N GLU A 568 -32.17 -4.69 -15.96
CA GLU A 568 -33.36 -3.87 -16.19
C GLU A 568 -33.47 -2.74 -15.16
N ILE A 569 -34.09 -1.62 -15.51
CA ILE A 569 -34.40 -0.58 -14.52
C ILE A 569 -35.73 -0.96 -13.88
N VAL A 570 -35.70 -1.29 -12.58
CA VAL A 570 -36.90 -1.65 -11.80
C VAL A 570 -37.63 -0.41 -11.33
N ALA A 571 -36.88 0.60 -10.90
CA ALA A 571 -37.40 1.87 -10.43
C ALA A 571 -36.38 2.99 -10.60
N GLN A 572 -36.86 4.23 -10.77
CA GLN A 572 -36.05 5.43 -10.77
C GLN A 572 -36.86 6.60 -10.19
N GLY A 573 -36.16 7.51 -9.49
CA GLY A 573 -36.78 8.66 -8.85
C GLY A 573 -36.06 9.06 -7.55
N THR A 574 -36.76 9.73 -6.66
CA THR A 574 -36.29 10.02 -5.31
C THR A 574 -36.23 8.77 -4.43
N ALA A 575 -35.49 8.80 -3.33
CA ALA A 575 -35.43 7.67 -2.40
C ALA A 575 -36.84 7.25 -1.88
N ASP A 576 -37.72 8.22 -1.66
CA ASP A 576 -39.12 7.97 -1.22
C ASP A 576 -39.96 7.29 -2.31
N GLU A 577 -39.79 7.68 -3.57
CA GLU A 577 -40.46 7.02 -4.71
C GLU A 577 -39.96 5.58 -4.88
N ILE A 578 -38.65 5.32 -4.68
CA ILE A 578 -38.09 3.97 -4.67
C ILE A 578 -38.67 3.15 -3.50
N ALA A 579 -38.74 3.72 -2.29
CA ALA A 579 -39.32 3.07 -1.10
C ALA A 579 -40.81 2.72 -1.26
N ALA A 580 -41.55 3.54 -2.00
CA ALA A 580 -42.97 3.30 -2.29
C ALA A 580 -43.22 2.24 -3.39
N ASN A 581 -42.18 1.87 -4.18
CA ASN A 581 -42.34 0.92 -5.27
C ASN A 581 -42.24 -0.55 -4.78
N PRO A 582 -43.33 -1.34 -4.78
CA PRO A 582 -43.30 -2.73 -4.30
C PRO A 582 -42.48 -3.69 -5.17
N ALA A 583 -42.23 -3.33 -6.45
CA ALA A 583 -41.38 -4.12 -7.34
C ALA A 583 -39.90 -3.97 -7.04
N SER A 584 -39.50 -2.84 -6.41
CA SER A 584 -38.12 -2.58 -6.01
C SER A 584 -37.76 -3.37 -4.77
N LEU A 585 -36.77 -4.24 -4.88
CA LEU A 585 -36.24 -4.96 -3.73
C LEU A 585 -35.52 -3.99 -2.74
N THR A 586 -34.77 -3.04 -3.28
CA THR A 586 -34.16 -1.94 -2.51
C THR A 586 -35.25 -1.13 -1.78
N GLY A 587 -36.33 -0.77 -2.49
CA GLY A 587 -37.46 -0.03 -1.91
C GLY A 587 -38.14 -0.78 -0.76
N ARG A 588 -38.29 -2.10 -0.86
CA ARG A 588 -38.86 -2.92 0.22
C ARG A 588 -37.98 -2.94 1.48
N TYR A 589 -36.66 -2.82 1.36
CA TYR A 589 -35.75 -2.64 2.51
C TYR A 589 -35.82 -1.22 3.08
N LEU A 590 -35.80 -0.20 2.22
CA LEU A 590 -35.91 1.20 2.62
C LEU A 590 -37.24 1.54 3.35
N SER A 591 -38.32 0.89 2.94
CA SER A 591 -39.64 1.05 3.56
C SER A 591 -39.82 0.20 4.84
N GLY A 592 -38.91 -0.72 5.12
CA GLY A 592 -39.01 -1.68 6.23
C GLY A 592 -39.95 -2.88 5.96
N ALA A 593 -40.50 -3.00 4.74
CA ALA A 593 -41.32 -4.16 4.35
C ALA A 593 -40.52 -5.46 4.30
N LEU A 594 -39.22 -5.36 3.99
CA LEU A 594 -38.20 -6.40 4.20
C LEU A 594 -37.16 -5.90 5.17
N ARG A 595 -36.65 -6.79 6.01
CA ARG A 595 -35.63 -6.44 7.00
C ARG A 595 -34.78 -7.65 7.37
N ILE A 596 -33.60 -7.40 7.93
CA ILE A 596 -32.78 -8.41 8.59
C ILE A 596 -33.19 -8.42 10.05
N GLU A 597 -33.75 -9.54 10.51
CA GLU A 597 -34.29 -9.67 11.87
C GLU A 597 -33.16 -9.90 12.88
N ILE A 598 -33.33 -9.38 14.08
CA ILE A 598 -32.47 -9.69 15.23
C ILE A 598 -32.76 -11.13 15.67
N PRO A 599 -31.75 -11.99 15.88
CA PRO A 599 -31.98 -13.33 16.38
C PRO A 599 -32.73 -13.32 17.72
N ALA A 600 -33.76 -14.17 17.85
CA ALA A 600 -34.55 -14.26 19.09
C ALA A 600 -33.70 -14.77 20.29
N GLN A 601 -32.61 -15.48 20.02
CA GLN A 601 -31.69 -16.00 21.04
C GLN A 601 -30.25 -15.81 20.52
N CYS A 602 -29.42 -15.19 21.36
CA CYS A 602 -27.98 -15.13 21.16
C CYS A 602 -27.31 -16.36 21.80
N THR A 603 -26.21 -16.81 21.23
CA THR A 603 -25.39 -17.86 21.87
C THR A 603 -24.78 -17.31 23.15
N PRO A 604 -25.00 -17.96 24.30
CA PRO A 604 -24.51 -17.44 25.57
C PRO A 604 -22.99 -17.48 25.63
N ASN A 605 -22.40 -16.45 26.24
CA ASN A 605 -20.98 -16.42 26.55
C ASN A 605 -20.64 -17.44 27.64
N ASP A 606 -19.69 -18.35 27.35
CA ASP A 606 -19.13 -19.28 28.35
C ASP A 606 -17.80 -18.72 28.88
N PRO A 607 -17.69 -18.28 30.12
CA PRO A 607 -16.48 -17.71 30.70
C PRO A 607 -15.27 -18.67 30.74
N GLU A 608 -15.52 -19.99 30.74
CA GLU A 608 -14.45 -21.00 30.73
C GLU A 608 -13.91 -21.29 29.33
N ARG A 609 -14.68 -21.00 28.30
CA ARG A 609 -14.31 -21.23 26.90
C ARG A 609 -14.08 -19.91 26.16
N GLN A 610 -12.89 -19.36 26.34
CA GLN A 610 -12.50 -18.06 25.79
C GLN A 610 -11.19 -18.15 25.01
N LEU A 611 -11.11 -17.47 23.88
CA LEU A 611 -9.84 -17.15 23.21
C LEU A 611 -9.40 -15.78 23.73
N ARG A 612 -8.29 -15.72 24.45
CA ARG A 612 -7.80 -14.49 25.13
C ARG A 612 -6.56 -13.97 24.43
N ILE A 613 -6.57 -12.70 24.10
CA ILE A 613 -5.42 -11.96 23.58
C ILE A 613 -5.00 -10.98 24.67
N GLN A 614 -3.72 -10.98 25.08
CA GLN A 614 -3.20 -10.14 26.14
C GLN A 614 -2.07 -9.25 25.62
N GLY A 615 -2.10 -7.96 25.98
CA GLY A 615 -1.04 -7.01 25.72
C GLY A 615 -0.76 -6.75 24.24
N ALA A 616 -1.77 -6.83 23.37
CA ALA A 616 -1.59 -6.53 21.95
C ALA A 616 -1.18 -5.06 21.76
N SER A 617 0.02 -4.82 21.19
CA SER A 617 0.65 -3.50 21.08
C SER A 617 1.22 -3.21 19.69
N GLY A 618 0.73 -3.88 18.65
CA GLY A 618 1.11 -3.62 17.26
C GLY A 618 0.54 -2.29 16.75
N HIS A 619 1.30 -1.60 15.91
CA HIS A 619 0.92 -0.31 15.30
C HIS A 619 0.38 0.69 16.34
N ASN A 620 -0.93 1.02 16.26
CA ASN A 620 -1.56 1.95 17.18
C ASN A 620 -2.20 1.30 18.43
N LEU A 621 -2.17 -0.02 18.57
CA LEU A 621 -2.75 -0.71 19.74
C LEU A 621 -1.97 -0.39 21.03
N ARG A 622 -2.69 -0.16 22.11
CA ARG A 622 -2.16 0.27 23.42
C ARG A 622 -2.27 -0.84 24.46
N ALA A 623 -1.48 -1.91 24.29
CA ALA A 623 -1.47 -3.08 25.18
C ALA A 623 -2.90 -3.60 25.43
N VAL A 624 -3.60 -3.92 24.37
CA VAL A 624 -5.02 -4.30 24.38
C VAL A 624 -5.20 -5.72 24.88
N ASP A 625 -6.12 -5.89 25.83
CA ASP A 625 -6.58 -7.20 26.32
C ASP A 625 -8.03 -7.42 25.87
N VAL A 626 -8.28 -8.54 25.20
CA VAL A 626 -9.62 -8.93 24.75
C VAL A 626 -9.86 -10.42 24.90
N SER A 627 -11.13 -10.77 25.13
CA SER A 627 -11.60 -12.16 25.18
C SER A 627 -12.72 -12.38 24.18
N ILE A 628 -12.54 -13.39 23.32
CA ILE A 628 -13.50 -13.82 22.30
C ILE A 628 -14.16 -15.12 22.78
N PRO A 629 -15.47 -15.14 23.00
CA PRO A 629 -16.18 -16.36 23.41
C PRO A 629 -16.14 -17.41 22.30
N VAL A 630 -15.84 -18.66 22.68
CA VAL A 630 -15.81 -19.80 21.75
C VAL A 630 -17.22 -20.24 21.36
N GLY A 631 -17.45 -20.52 20.09
CA GLY A 631 -18.75 -20.97 19.57
C GLY A 631 -19.74 -19.84 19.31
N THR A 632 -19.28 -18.59 19.21
CA THR A 632 -20.11 -17.40 18.99
C THR A 632 -19.81 -16.71 17.64
N LEU A 633 -20.74 -15.88 17.20
CA LEU A 633 -20.51 -14.87 16.17
C LEU A 633 -20.04 -13.60 16.88
N CYS A 634 -18.73 -13.32 16.81
CA CYS A 634 -18.10 -12.17 17.44
C CYS A 634 -17.77 -11.09 16.41
N CYS A 635 -18.33 -9.90 16.56
CA CYS A 635 -18.02 -8.75 15.73
C CYS A 635 -16.95 -7.84 16.35
N ILE A 636 -15.92 -7.52 15.58
CA ILE A 636 -14.90 -6.53 15.92
C ILE A 636 -15.27 -5.22 15.23
N THR A 637 -15.67 -4.22 16.00
CA THR A 637 -16.22 -2.96 15.50
C THR A 637 -15.35 -1.76 15.89
N GLY A 638 -15.72 -0.59 15.44
CA GLY A 638 -15.06 0.69 15.75
C GLY A 638 -14.75 1.52 14.53
N VAL A 639 -14.38 2.77 14.76
CA VAL A 639 -14.09 3.74 13.70
C VAL A 639 -12.93 3.29 12.78
N SER A 640 -12.84 3.88 11.60
CA SER A 640 -11.74 3.59 10.66
C SER A 640 -10.39 3.94 11.30
N GLY A 641 -9.38 3.05 11.14
CA GLY A 641 -8.05 3.22 11.75
C GLY A 641 -7.99 2.96 13.26
N SER A 642 -9.03 2.43 13.91
CA SER A 642 -9.01 2.14 15.37
C SER A 642 -8.14 0.96 15.80
N GLY A 643 -7.61 0.17 14.85
CA GLY A 643 -6.72 -0.96 15.14
C GLY A 643 -7.36 -2.35 14.99
N LYS A 644 -8.58 -2.47 14.42
CA LYS A 644 -9.30 -3.74 14.24
C LYS A 644 -8.48 -4.79 13.48
N SER A 645 -7.99 -4.44 12.29
CA SER A 645 -7.18 -5.36 11.47
C SER A 645 -5.84 -5.69 12.14
N THR A 646 -5.24 -4.74 12.85
CA THR A 646 -4.02 -4.99 13.63
C THR A 646 -4.24 -6.02 14.73
N LEU A 647 -5.37 -5.93 15.45
CA LEU A 647 -5.71 -6.88 16.52
C LEU A 647 -5.96 -8.30 15.96
N ILE A 648 -6.72 -8.41 14.87
CA ILE A 648 -7.16 -9.70 14.35
C ILE A 648 -6.20 -10.22 13.28
N ASN A 649 -5.91 -9.45 12.21
CA ASN A 649 -5.15 -9.94 11.06
C ASN A 649 -3.64 -9.95 11.32
N ASP A 650 -3.11 -8.94 12.06
CA ASP A 650 -1.67 -8.85 12.30
C ASP A 650 -1.23 -9.50 13.62
N THR A 651 -2.13 -9.64 14.62
CA THR A 651 -1.80 -10.22 15.93
C THR A 651 -2.37 -11.62 16.08
N LEU A 652 -3.70 -11.81 16.07
CA LEU A 652 -4.35 -13.10 16.32
C LEU A 652 -4.07 -14.11 15.20
N PHE A 653 -4.37 -13.77 13.96
CA PHE A 653 -4.30 -14.72 12.85
C PHE A 653 -2.90 -15.33 12.66
N PRO A 654 -1.77 -14.57 12.70
CA PRO A 654 -0.44 -15.15 12.54
C PRO A 654 -0.09 -16.18 13.62
N VAL A 655 -0.50 -15.97 14.88
CA VAL A 655 -0.27 -16.92 15.98
C VAL A 655 -1.04 -18.20 15.74
N VAL A 656 -2.35 -18.07 15.45
CA VAL A 656 -3.25 -19.20 15.23
C VAL A 656 -2.85 -19.99 13.98
N ALA A 657 -2.48 -19.29 12.88
CA ALA A 657 -2.01 -19.90 11.64
C ALA A 657 -0.67 -20.63 11.82
N ARG A 658 0.23 -20.08 12.64
CA ARG A 658 1.47 -20.77 13.00
C ARG A 658 1.17 -22.05 13.79
N HIS A 659 0.26 -21.98 14.75
CA HIS A 659 -0.09 -23.13 15.60
C HIS A 659 -0.74 -24.28 14.81
N PHE A 660 -1.73 -24.01 13.95
CA PHE A 660 -2.49 -25.07 13.26
C PHE A 660 -1.94 -25.41 11.87
N ASN A 661 -1.40 -24.44 11.14
CA ASN A 661 -1.03 -24.61 9.74
C ASN A 661 0.50 -24.60 9.52
N GLY A 662 1.31 -24.39 10.58
CA GLY A 662 2.76 -24.24 10.45
C GLY A 662 3.19 -23.04 9.61
N ALA A 663 2.35 -21.99 9.56
CA ALA A 663 2.63 -20.80 8.76
C ALA A 663 3.80 -20.00 9.36
N SER A 664 4.69 -19.49 8.51
CA SER A 664 5.82 -18.64 8.90
C SER A 664 5.47 -17.16 8.96
N LEU A 665 4.30 -16.83 9.53
CA LEU A 665 3.86 -15.45 9.72
C LEU A 665 4.39 -14.89 11.03
N THR A 666 4.87 -13.65 11.02
CA THR A 666 5.34 -12.96 12.24
C THR A 666 4.17 -12.16 12.83
N PRO A 667 3.72 -12.50 14.05
CA PRO A 667 2.65 -11.75 14.70
C PRO A 667 3.13 -10.37 15.14
N ALA A 668 2.22 -9.41 15.19
CA ALA A 668 2.47 -8.12 15.82
C ALA A 668 2.76 -8.30 17.32
N PRO A 669 3.45 -7.34 17.98
CA PRO A 669 3.83 -7.45 19.38
C PRO A 669 2.61 -7.67 20.29
N HIS A 670 2.68 -8.68 21.17
CA HIS A 670 1.67 -9.04 22.16
C HIS A 670 2.33 -9.82 23.32
N THR A 671 1.64 -9.95 24.43
CA THR A 671 2.15 -10.67 25.59
C THR A 671 1.87 -12.18 25.48
N SER A 672 0.60 -12.57 25.30
CA SER A 672 0.21 -13.97 25.15
C SER A 672 -1.13 -14.11 24.41
N ILE A 673 -1.35 -15.29 23.81
CA ILE A 673 -2.65 -15.72 23.29
C ILE A 673 -2.96 -17.10 23.86
N GLU A 674 -4.09 -17.20 24.57
CA GLU A 674 -4.53 -18.40 25.28
C GLU A 674 -5.88 -18.89 24.75
N GLY A 675 -6.21 -20.19 24.94
CA GLY A 675 -7.48 -20.78 24.51
C GLY A 675 -7.41 -21.42 23.13
N LEU A 676 -6.21 -21.64 22.57
CA LEU A 676 -6.02 -22.30 21.27
C LEU A 676 -6.48 -23.76 21.26
N GLU A 677 -6.49 -24.43 22.42
CA GLU A 677 -6.93 -25.81 22.61
C GLU A 677 -8.42 -26.03 22.28
N HIS A 678 -9.21 -24.99 22.23
CA HIS A 678 -10.62 -25.06 21.86
C HIS A 678 -10.82 -25.28 20.35
N PHE A 679 -9.79 -25.05 19.55
CA PHE A 679 -9.86 -25.11 18.09
C PHE A 679 -9.01 -26.27 17.53
N ASP A 680 -9.28 -26.64 16.30
CA ASP A 680 -8.49 -27.60 15.52
C ASP A 680 -8.03 -27.02 14.16
N LYS A 681 -8.60 -25.88 13.76
CA LYS A 681 -8.33 -25.26 12.48
C LYS A 681 -8.63 -23.78 12.51
N VAL A 682 -7.87 -23.00 11.73
CA VAL A 682 -8.18 -21.59 11.40
C VAL A 682 -8.43 -21.44 9.91
N VAL A 683 -9.42 -20.62 9.57
CA VAL A 683 -9.77 -20.23 8.20
C VAL A 683 -9.82 -18.71 8.14
N ASP A 684 -8.93 -18.13 7.35
CA ASP A 684 -8.92 -16.71 7.06
C ASP A 684 -9.60 -16.45 5.71
N ILE A 685 -10.54 -15.52 5.71
CA ILE A 685 -11.35 -15.14 4.55
C ILE A 685 -11.23 -13.63 4.35
N ASP A 686 -10.16 -13.23 3.70
CA ASP A 686 -9.86 -11.85 3.33
C ASP A 686 -10.34 -11.48 1.92
N GLN A 687 -10.25 -10.21 1.56
CA GLN A 687 -10.65 -9.68 0.24
C GLN A 687 -9.59 -9.88 -0.85
N SER A 688 -8.46 -10.55 -0.57
CA SER A 688 -7.42 -10.79 -1.56
C SER A 688 -7.93 -11.67 -2.71
N PRO A 689 -7.44 -11.46 -3.94
CA PRO A 689 -7.86 -12.25 -5.09
C PRO A 689 -7.62 -13.75 -4.88
N ILE A 690 -8.51 -14.60 -5.40
CA ILE A 690 -8.35 -16.07 -5.38
C ILE A 690 -7.21 -16.58 -6.27
N GLY A 691 -6.52 -15.70 -6.96
CA GLY A 691 -5.33 -15.96 -7.78
C GLY A 691 -4.92 -14.73 -8.57
N ARG A 692 -3.64 -14.70 -8.96
CA ARG A 692 -3.01 -13.55 -9.64
C ARG A 692 -2.91 -13.71 -11.16
N THR A 693 -3.39 -14.81 -11.70
CA THR A 693 -3.29 -15.12 -13.13
C THR A 693 -4.66 -15.33 -13.76
N PRO A 694 -4.84 -15.10 -15.07
CA PRO A 694 -6.09 -15.38 -15.78
C PRO A 694 -6.56 -16.84 -15.74
N ARG A 695 -5.69 -17.77 -15.32
CA ARG A 695 -5.99 -19.20 -15.15
C ARG A 695 -6.73 -19.52 -13.87
N SER A 696 -6.57 -18.69 -12.86
CA SER A 696 -7.32 -18.84 -11.61
C SER A 696 -8.76 -18.43 -11.83
N ASN A 697 -9.69 -19.27 -11.41
CA ASN A 697 -11.13 -19.01 -11.54
C ASN A 697 -11.90 -19.74 -10.41
N PRO A 698 -13.20 -19.46 -10.21
CA PRO A 698 -14.00 -20.09 -9.16
C PRO A 698 -13.98 -21.62 -9.20
N ALA A 699 -14.06 -22.21 -10.40
CA ALA A 699 -14.05 -23.66 -10.54
C ALA A 699 -12.73 -24.31 -10.13
N THR A 700 -11.59 -23.68 -10.44
CA THR A 700 -10.26 -24.19 -10.03
C THR A 700 -10.03 -24.00 -8.54
N TYR A 701 -10.41 -22.85 -8.00
CA TYR A 701 -10.18 -22.51 -6.60
C TYR A 701 -10.98 -23.41 -5.64
N THR A 702 -12.25 -23.69 -5.95
CA THR A 702 -13.11 -24.57 -5.15
C THR A 702 -12.80 -26.06 -5.34
N GLY A 703 -11.91 -26.40 -6.27
CA GLY A 703 -11.61 -27.78 -6.65
C GLY A 703 -12.74 -28.46 -7.45
N LEU A 704 -13.75 -27.70 -7.88
CA LEU A 704 -14.84 -28.17 -8.74
C LEU A 704 -14.31 -28.64 -10.10
N PHE A 705 -13.34 -27.91 -10.65
CA PHE A 705 -12.81 -28.17 -11.97
C PHE A 705 -12.14 -29.55 -12.11
N ASN A 706 -11.54 -30.09 -11.04
CA ASN A 706 -10.96 -31.42 -11.07
C ASN A 706 -12.06 -32.47 -11.34
N LEU A 707 -13.19 -32.37 -10.64
CA LEU A 707 -14.34 -33.29 -10.83
C LEU A 707 -14.93 -33.16 -12.26
N VAL A 708 -14.99 -31.95 -12.79
CA VAL A 708 -15.44 -31.72 -14.18
C VAL A 708 -14.50 -32.37 -15.18
N ARG A 709 -13.17 -32.25 -15.00
CA ARG A 709 -12.18 -32.89 -15.86
C ARG A 709 -12.26 -34.41 -15.84
N ASP A 710 -12.43 -34.99 -14.64
CA ASP A 710 -12.60 -36.42 -14.48
C ASP A 710 -13.86 -36.92 -15.19
N LEU A 711 -14.95 -36.15 -15.12
CA LEU A 711 -16.21 -36.43 -15.84
C LEU A 711 -16.02 -36.40 -17.36
N PHE A 712 -15.30 -35.40 -17.87
CA PHE A 712 -15.00 -35.31 -19.32
C PHE A 712 -14.09 -36.44 -19.79
N ALA A 713 -13.09 -36.83 -19.02
CA ALA A 713 -12.24 -37.98 -19.30
C ALA A 713 -13.01 -39.31 -19.31
N ALA A 714 -14.10 -39.40 -18.56
CA ALA A 714 -14.97 -40.56 -18.49
C ALA A 714 -15.96 -40.67 -19.67
N VAL A 715 -16.12 -39.65 -20.50
CA VAL A 715 -16.96 -39.68 -21.71
C VAL A 715 -16.47 -40.75 -22.68
N PRO A 716 -17.36 -41.57 -23.29
CA PRO A 716 -16.94 -42.65 -24.21
C PRO A 716 -16.00 -42.21 -25.34
N GLU A 717 -16.24 -41.06 -25.94
CA GLU A 717 -15.41 -40.47 -26.97
C GLU A 717 -14.00 -40.07 -26.45
N ALA A 718 -13.88 -39.52 -25.26
CA ALA A 718 -12.59 -39.20 -24.63
C ALA A 718 -11.80 -40.49 -24.36
N ARG A 719 -12.45 -41.54 -23.86
CA ARG A 719 -11.83 -42.87 -23.65
C ARG A 719 -11.35 -43.49 -24.92
N SER A 720 -12.14 -43.45 -26.00
CA SER A 720 -11.78 -44.00 -27.30
C SER A 720 -10.54 -43.30 -27.90
N ARG A 721 -10.34 -42.03 -27.62
CA ARG A 721 -9.19 -41.23 -28.03
C ARG A 721 -8.00 -41.32 -27.05
N GLY A 722 -8.14 -42.03 -25.92
CA GLY A 722 -7.10 -42.11 -24.88
C GLY A 722 -6.88 -40.81 -24.12
N TYR A 723 -7.87 -39.96 -24.02
CA TYR A 723 -7.80 -38.70 -23.33
C TYR A 723 -8.03 -38.87 -21.81
N ASP A 724 -7.03 -38.55 -21.03
CA ASP A 724 -7.11 -38.50 -19.55
C ASP A 724 -7.58 -37.12 -19.02
N ALA A 725 -7.70 -36.98 -17.71
CA ALA A 725 -8.10 -35.74 -17.07
C ALA A 725 -7.08 -34.58 -17.33
N GLY A 726 -5.83 -34.92 -17.62
CA GLY A 726 -4.78 -33.94 -17.99
C GLY A 726 -5.08 -33.23 -19.29
N ARG A 727 -5.68 -33.93 -20.25
CA ARG A 727 -6.10 -33.36 -21.55
C ARG A 727 -7.07 -32.20 -21.39
N PHE A 728 -7.92 -32.27 -20.38
CA PHE A 728 -8.93 -31.26 -20.09
C PHE A 728 -8.42 -30.14 -19.13
N SER A 729 -7.11 -30.11 -18.87
CA SER A 729 -6.47 -29.04 -18.09
C SER A 729 -5.89 -27.96 -19.01
N PHE A 730 -6.27 -26.72 -18.83
CA PHE A 730 -5.64 -25.58 -19.51
C PHE A 730 -4.27 -25.20 -18.93
N ASN A 731 -3.83 -25.83 -17.83
CA ASN A 731 -2.52 -25.61 -17.22
C ASN A 731 -1.43 -26.54 -17.78
N VAL A 732 -1.81 -27.69 -18.36
CA VAL A 732 -0.91 -28.74 -18.82
C VAL A 732 -0.87 -28.76 -20.35
N LYS A 733 0.31 -29.05 -20.93
CA LYS A 733 0.45 -29.27 -22.38
C LYS A 733 -0.40 -30.45 -22.83
N GLY A 734 -0.86 -30.41 -24.09
CA GLY A 734 -1.63 -31.46 -24.72
C GLY A 734 -3.04 -31.06 -25.12
N GLY A 735 -3.85 -30.52 -24.20
CA GLY A 735 -5.23 -30.11 -24.51
C GLY A 735 -5.44 -28.61 -24.58
N ARG A 736 -4.53 -27.81 -24.06
CA ARG A 736 -4.64 -26.36 -24.04
C ARG A 736 -4.27 -25.72 -25.38
N CYS A 737 -4.71 -24.52 -25.62
CA CYS A 737 -4.20 -23.67 -26.71
C CYS A 737 -2.74 -23.28 -26.42
N GLU A 738 -1.80 -23.65 -27.28
CA GLU A 738 -0.38 -23.34 -27.04
C GLU A 738 -0.03 -21.88 -27.37
N ALA A 739 -0.81 -21.17 -28.19
CA ALA A 739 -0.59 -19.75 -28.48
C ALA A 739 -0.74 -18.87 -27.23
N CYS A 740 -1.81 -19.06 -26.45
CA CYS A 740 -2.02 -18.36 -25.18
C CYS A 740 -1.64 -19.22 -23.96
N LYS A 741 -1.10 -20.41 -24.15
CA LYS A 741 -0.73 -21.36 -23.08
C LYS A 741 -1.87 -21.66 -22.10
N GLY A 742 -3.12 -21.57 -22.55
CA GLY A 742 -4.32 -21.80 -21.75
C GLY A 742 -4.89 -20.59 -21.02
N ASP A 743 -4.32 -19.40 -21.19
CA ASP A 743 -4.85 -18.17 -20.57
C ASP A 743 -6.16 -17.69 -21.23
N GLY A 744 -6.35 -18.00 -22.51
CA GLY A 744 -7.45 -17.47 -23.32
C GLY A 744 -7.20 -16.04 -23.83
N VAL A 745 -6.25 -15.35 -23.22
CA VAL A 745 -5.80 -14.01 -23.57
C VAL A 745 -4.29 -13.97 -23.76
N ILE A 746 -3.80 -12.98 -24.51
CA ILE A 746 -2.39 -12.69 -24.69
C ILE A 746 -2.11 -11.38 -23.96
N ARG A 747 -1.14 -11.41 -23.05
CA ARG A 747 -0.66 -10.21 -22.35
C ARG A 747 0.27 -9.43 -23.27
N VAL A 748 -0.05 -8.18 -23.52
CA VAL A 748 0.78 -7.23 -24.23
C VAL A 748 1.40 -6.30 -23.18
N GLU A 749 2.71 -6.41 -22.99
CA GLU A 749 3.44 -5.56 -22.03
C GLU A 749 3.57 -4.14 -22.59
N MET A 750 3.06 -3.18 -21.86
CA MET A 750 3.09 -1.77 -22.19
C MET A 750 4.04 -1.06 -21.21
N HIS A 751 5.30 -0.87 -21.57
CA HIS A 751 6.39 -0.39 -20.69
C HIS A 751 6.06 0.83 -19.82
N PHE A 752 5.17 1.72 -20.23
CA PHE A 752 4.77 2.94 -19.49
C PHE A 752 3.28 2.99 -19.12
N LEU A 753 2.50 2.00 -19.54
CA LEU A 753 1.06 1.88 -19.30
C LEU A 753 0.76 0.53 -18.65
N PRO A 754 -0.41 0.34 -18.01
CA PRO A 754 -0.83 -0.97 -17.55
C PRO A 754 -0.86 -1.98 -18.71
N ASP A 755 -0.46 -3.22 -18.43
CA ASP A 755 -0.48 -4.29 -19.43
C ASP A 755 -1.90 -4.51 -19.95
N VAL A 756 -2.01 -4.70 -21.26
CA VAL A 756 -3.29 -4.98 -21.94
C VAL A 756 -3.42 -6.47 -22.19
N HIS A 757 -4.58 -7.02 -21.84
CA HIS A 757 -4.94 -8.41 -22.11
C HIS A 757 -5.85 -8.48 -23.33
N VAL A 758 -5.33 -8.98 -24.46
CA VAL A 758 -6.07 -9.13 -25.71
C VAL A 758 -6.54 -10.58 -25.86
N GLN A 759 -7.75 -10.78 -26.34
CA GLN A 759 -8.28 -12.12 -26.60
C GLN A 759 -7.36 -12.88 -27.58
N CYS A 760 -7.06 -14.14 -27.28
CA CYS A 760 -6.22 -14.98 -28.15
C CYS A 760 -6.95 -15.25 -29.49
N GLU A 761 -6.36 -14.84 -30.59
CA GLU A 761 -6.93 -15.02 -31.93
C GLU A 761 -7.10 -16.49 -32.32
N VAL A 762 -6.18 -17.37 -31.86
CA VAL A 762 -6.18 -18.80 -32.20
C VAL A 762 -7.34 -19.55 -31.56
N CYS A 763 -7.51 -19.40 -30.23
CA CYS A 763 -8.58 -20.09 -29.52
C CYS A 763 -9.83 -19.21 -29.28
N ARG A 764 -9.75 -17.91 -29.58
CA ARG A 764 -10.84 -16.95 -29.38
C ARG A 764 -11.40 -16.99 -27.94
N GLY A 765 -10.48 -16.95 -26.97
CA GLY A 765 -10.83 -17.00 -25.55
C GLY A 765 -11.13 -18.39 -24.99
N ARG A 766 -11.28 -19.44 -25.81
CA ARG A 766 -11.72 -20.78 -25.39
C ARG A 766 -10.68 -21.60 -24.63
N ARG A 767 -9.41 -21.16 -24.53
CA ARG A 767 -8.34 -21.75 -23.73
C ARG A 767 -7.81 -23.11 -24.22
N TYR A 768 -8.55 -23.87 -25.02
CA TYR A 768 -8.23 -25.23 -25.48
C TYR A 768 -7.96 -25.29 -26.97
N ASN A 769 -7.32 -26.38 -27.38
CA ASN A 769 -7.19 -26.71 -28.79
C ASN A 769 -8.49 -27.33 -29.34
N ARG A 770 -8.59 -27.40 -30.67
CA ARG A 770 -9.80 -27.83 -31.36
C ARG A 770 -10.23 -29.26 -31.00
N GLU A 771 -9.26 -30.16 -30.89
CA GLU A 771 -9.51 -31.59 -30.62
C GLU A 771 -10.07 -31.84 -29.25
N THR A 772 -9.64 -31.04 -28.22
CA THR A 772 -10.21 -31.13 -26.88
C THR A 772 -11.64 -30.60 -26.85
N LEU A 773 -11.93 -29.52 -27.60
CA LEU A 773 -13.25 -28.92 -27.69
C LEU A 773 -14.30 -29.79 -28.42
N GLU A 774 -13.89 -30.80 -29.16
CA GLU A 774 -14.79 -31.78 -29.80
C GLU A 774 -15.45 -32.69 -28.77
N ILE A 775 -14.80 -32.97 -27.62
CA ILE A 775 -15.37 -33.80 -26.58
C ILE A 775 -16.51 -33.08 -25.90
N ARG A 776 -17.68 -33.72 -25.85
CA ARG A 776 -18.91 -33.12 -25.31
C ARG A 776 -19.52 -33.99 -24.22
N TYR A 777 -19.93 -33.37 -23.12
CA TYR A 777 -20.78 -33.95 -22.10
C TYR A 777 -22.14 -33.27 -22.14
N LYS A 778 -23.24 -34.04 -22.31
CA LYS A 778 -24.61 -33.50 -22.51
C LYS A 778 -24.66 -32.36 -23.56
N GLY A 779 -23.93 -32.50 -24.65
CA GLY A 779 -23.90 -31.54 -25.75
C GLY A 779 -23.00 -30.32 -25.56
N LYS A 780 -22.39 -30.11 -24.38
CA LYS A 780 -21.48 -28.98 -24.09
C LYS A 780 -20.01 -29.41 -24.06
N SER A 781 -19.12 -28.62 -24.66
CA SER A 781 -17.67 -28.74 -24.53
C SER A 781 -17.21 -28.23 -23.17
N ILE A 782 -15.94 -28.51 -22.79
CA ILE A 782 -15.40 -28.09 -21.51
C ILE A 782 -15.32 -26.55 -21.40
N ASP A 783 -15.08 -25.84 -22.48
CA ASP A 783 -15.12 -24.39 -22.53
C ASP A 783 -16.55 -23.85 -22.31
N GLU A 784 -17.55 -24.44 -23.01
CA GLU A 784 -18.95 -24.08 -22.81
C GLU A 784 -19.41 -24.32 -21.37
N VAL A 785 -18.87 -25.36 -20.69
CA VAL A 785 -19.12 -25.60 -19.26
C VAL A 785 -18.47 -24.52 -18.38
N LEU A 786 -17.23 -24.11 -18.67
CA LEU A 786 -16.58 -23.03 -17.93
C LEU A 786 -17.31 -21.67 -18.10
N ASN A 787 -18.04 -21.50 -19.19
CA ASN A 787 -18.83 -20.28 -19.44
C ASN A 787 -20.21 -20.30 -18.79
N LEU A 788 -20.66 -21.44 -18.24
CA LEU A 788 -21.90 -21.49 -17.47
C LEU A 788 -21.78 -20.65 -16.20
N THR A 789 -22.87 -20.00 -15.82
CA THR A 789 -23.05 -19.43 -14.49
C THR A 789 -23.16 -20.55 -13.45
N VAL A 790 -22.99 -20.23 -12.17
CA VAL A 790 -23.14 -21.21 -11.08
C VAL A 790 -24.56 -21.81 -11.09
N GLU A 791 -25.59 -20.99 -11.33
CA GLU A 791 -27.00 -21.41 -11.42
C GLU A 791 -27.21 -22.39 -12.58
N GLU A 792 -26.82 -22.01 -13.80
CA GLU A 792 -26.94 -22.89 -14.99
C GLU A 792 -26.13 -24.19 -14.83
N ALA A 793 -24.95 -24.09 -14.19
CA ALA A 793 -24.11 -25.26 -13.93
C ALA A 793 -24.74 -26.20 -12.90
N LEU A 794 -25.43 -25.68 -11.89
CA LEU A 794 -26.13 -26.49 -10.89
C LEU A 794 -27.21 -27.34 -11.56
N ASP A 795 -28.04 -26.75 -12.42
CA ASP A 795 -29.07 -27.45 -13.20
C ASP A 795 -28.43 -28.48 -14.14
N PHE A 796 -27.35 -28.10 -14.84
CA PHE A 796 -26.68 -28.97 -15.79
C PHE A 796 -26.06 -30.21 -15.11
N PHE A 797 -25.45 -30.03 -13.92
CA PHE A 797 -24.79 -31.08 -13.15
C PHE A 797 -25.67 -31.70 -12.05
N ALA A 798 -26.97 -31.38 -11.98
CA ALA A 798 -27.88 -31.97 -10.98
C ALA A 798 -27.79 -33.51 -10.85
N PRO A 799 -27.58 -34.30 -11.92
CA PRO A 799 -27.38 -35.75 -11.82
C PRO A 799 -26.05 -36.20 -11.24
N VAL A 800 -25.11 -35.27 -10.97
CA VAL A 800 -23.76 -35.57 -10.45
C VAL A 800 -23.65 -34.98 -9.03
N PRO A 801 -24.01 -35.71 -7.95
CA PRO A 801 -24.19 -35.15 -6.61
C PRO A 801 -22.96 -34.46 -6.03
N VAL A 802 -21.74 -34.93 -6.37
CA VAL A 802 -20.49 -34.38 -5.85
C VAL A 802 -20.22 -33.00 -6.45
N ILE A 803 -20.52 -32.81 -7.73
CA ILE A 803 -20.41 -31.51 -8.42
C ILE A 803 -21.54 -30.58 -7.95
N ALA A 804 -22.77 -31.06 -7.93
CA ALA A 804 -23.95 -30.30 -7.52
C ALA A 804 -23.80 -29.73 -6.09
N ARG A 805 -23.25 -30.49 -5.15
CA ARG A 805 -22.99 -30.02 -3.77
C ARG A 805 -22.03 -28.84 -3.73
N LYS A 806 -20.96 -28.86 -4.51
CA LYS A 806 -20.02 -27.73 -4.56
C LYS A 806 -20.62 -26.49 -5.22
N LEU A 807 -21.44 -26.69 -6.24
CA LEU A 807 -22.19 -25.61 -6.89
C LEU A 807 -23.23 -25.01 -5.93
N GLN A 808 -23.90 -25.85 -5.13
CA GLN A 808 -24.83 -25.37 -4.12
C GLN A 808 -24.17 -24.47 -3.08
N THR A 809 -22.94 -24.77 -2.63
CA THR A 809 -22.22 -23.88 -1.69
C THR A 809 -21.87 -22.53 -2.31
N LEU A 810 -21.61 -22.45 -3.64
CA LEU A 810 -21.43 -21.19 -4.34
C LEU A 810 -22.76 -20.41 -4.46
N LEU A 811 -23.89 -21.11 -4.65
CA LEU A 811 -25.21 -20.50 -4.68
C LEU A 811 -25.60 -19.97 -3.28
N ASP A 812 -25.35 -20.75 -2.22
CA ASP A 812 -25.66 -20.38 -0.83
C ASP A 812 -24.98 -19.08 -0.40
N VAL A 813 -23.81 -18.77 -0.93
CA VAL A 813 -23.10 -17.49 -0.68
C VAL A 813 -23.48 -16.37 -1.66
N GLY A 814 -24.52 -16.55 -2.50
CA GLY A 814 -25.05 -15.52 -3.39
C GLY A 814 -24.24 -15.29 -4.68
N LEU A 815 -23.52 -16.30 -5.19
CA LEU A 815 -22.72 -16.21 -6.42
C LEU A 815 -23.39 -16.89 -7.63
N SER A 816 -24.73 -16.88 -7.72
CA SER A 816 -25.50 -17.52 -8.78
C SER A 816 -25.11 -17.08 -10.19
N TYR A 817 -24.78 -15.81 -10.34
CA TYR A 817 -24.49 -15.12 -11.61
C TYR A 817 -23.02 -15.26 -12.09
N VAL A 818 -22.11 -15.66 -11.22
CA VAL A 818 -20.67 -15.78 -11.53
C VAL A 818 -20.45 -16.97 -12.45
N ARG A 819 -19.64 -16.80 -13.52
CA ARG A 819 -19.26 -17.91 -14.40
C ARG A 819 -18.17 -18.77 -13.78
N LEU A 820 -18.25 -20.08 -13.99
CA LEU A 820 -17.29 -21.04 -13.45
C LEU A 820 -15.84 -20.75 -13.86
N GLY A 821 -15.63 -20.33 -15.10
CA GLY A 821 -14.31 -20.00 -15.67
C GLY A 821 -13.94 -18.52 -15.63
N GLN A 822 -14.71 -17.67 -14.92
CA GLN A 822 -14.42 -16.24 -14.78
C GLN A 822 -13.05 -16.04 -14.16
N SER A 823 -12.21 -15.20 -14.81
CA SER A 823 -10.85 -14.94 -14.29
C SER A 823 -10.89 -14.35 -12.89
N ALA A 824 -10.00 -14.82 -12.01
CA ALA A 824 -9.83 -14.26 -10.67
C ALA A 824 -9.55 -12.75 -10.65
N THR A 825 -8.92 -12.24 -11.72
CA THR A 825 -8.56 -10.82 -11.85
C THR A 825 -9.77 -9.92 -12.18
N THR A 826 -10.90 -10.51 -12.60
CA THR A 826 -12.14 -9.78 -12.92
C THR A 826 -13.18 -9.86 -11.79
N LEU A 827 -12.94 -10.67 -10.76
CA LEU A 827 -13.80 -10.73 -9.58
C LEU A 827 -13.60 -9.50 -8.70
N SER A 828 -14.66 -8.99 -8.12
CA SER A 828 -14.60 -8.01 -7.05
C SER A 828 -14.01 -8.63 -5.78
N GLY A 829 -13.54 -7.81 -4.84
CA GLY A 829 -13.01 -8.28 -3.54
C GLY A 829 -14.03 -9.12 -2.78
N GLY A 830 -15.30 -8.67 -2.72
CA GLY A 830 -16.38 -9.39 -2.08
C GLY A 830 -16.75 -10.71 -2.77
N GLU A 831 -16.71 -10.77 -4.12
CA GLU A 831 -16.92 -12.02 -4.86
C GLU A 831 -15.80 -13.03 -4.59
N ALA A 832 -14.53 -12.57 -4.59
CA ALA A 832 -13.37 -13.41 -4.26
C ALA A 832 -13.48 -13.99 -2.84
N GLN A 833 -13.89 -13.18 -1.87
CA GLN A 833 -14.11 -13.58 -0.49
C GLN A 833 -15.22 -14.63 -0.37
N ARG A 834 -16.36 -14.44 -1.06
CA ARG A 834 -17.46 -15.42 -1.07
C ARG A 834 -17.07 -16.73 -1.75
N VAL A 835 -16.22 -16.72 -2.80
CA VAL A 835 -15.65 -17.95 -3.38
C VAL A 835 -14.76 -18.67 -2.37
N LYS A 836 -13.97 -17.95 -1.56
CA LYS A 836 -13.18 -18.55 -0.48
C LYS A 836 -14.08 -19.21 0.57
N LEU A 837 -15.13 -18.49 1.00
CA LEU A 837 -16.11 -19.01 1.96
C LEU A 837 -16.79 -20.29 1.44
N SER A 838 -17.27 -20.31 0.17
CA SER A 838 -17.90 -21.48 -0.42
C SER A 838 -17.00 -22.72 -0.45
N ARG A 839 -15.69 -22.52 -0.69
CA ARG A 839 -14.72 -23.62 -0.64
C ARG A 839 -14.65 -24.23 0.75
N GLU A 840 -14.63 -23.44 1.81
CA GLU A 840 -14.57 -23.95 3.18
C GLU A 840 -15.89 -24.63 3.58
N LEU A 841 -17.04 -24.08 3.21
CA LEU A 841 -18.36 -24.71 3.38
C LEU A 841 -18.48 -26.06 2.70
N SER A 842 -17.75 -26.29 1.61
CA SER A 842 -17.76 -27.56 0.89
C SER A 842 -16.95 -28.67 1.57
N LYS A 843 -16.17 -28.36 2.62
CA LYS A 843 -15.37 -29.31 3.40
C LYS A 843 -16.19 -29.85 4.57
N ARG A 844 -15.72 -30.98 5.15
CA ARG A 844 -16.31 -31.52 6.37
C ARG A 844 -16.02 -30.57 7.52
N ASP A 845 -17.06 -30.19 8.23
CA ASP A 845 -16.98 -29.37 9.42
C ASP A 845 -16.67 -30.21 10.67
N THR A 846 -15.89 -29.68 11.59
CA THR A 846 -15.50 -30.29 12.86
C THR A 846 -16.23 -29.69 14.05
N GLY A 847 -16.86 -28.50 13.86
CA GLY A 847 -17.50 -27.73 14.93
C GLY A 847 -16.48 -27.03 15.87
N ARG A 848 -15.18 -27.00 15.50
CA ARG A 848 -14.09 -26.40 16.30
C ARG A 848 -13.19 -25.52 15.45
N THR A 849 -13.72 -25.00 14.35
CA THR A 849 -12.97 -24.14 13.46
C THR A 849 -13.11 -22.67 13.89
N LEU A 850 -11.99 -21.95 13.90
CA LEU A 850 -11.97 -20.49 14.00
C LEU A 850 -12.03 -19.89 12.60
N TYR A 851 -13.13 -19.23 12.27
CA TYR A 851 -13.28 -18.45 11.05
C TYR A 851 -12.97 -16.98 11.35
N ILE A 852 -12.12 -16.37 10.54
CA ILE A 852 -11.80 -14.93 10.57
C ILE A 852 -12.23 -14.34 9.24
N LEU A 853 -13.12 -13.35 9.27
CA LEU A 853 -13.64 -12.66 8.09
C LEU A 853 -13.39 -11.16 8.21
N ASP A 854 -12.85 -10.57 7.16
CA ASP A 854 -12.55 -9.13 7.09
C ASP A 854 -13.54 -8.44 6.15
N GLU A 855 -14.47 -7.65 6.73
CA GLU A 855 -15.53 -6.90 6.05
C GLU A 855 -16.29 -7.71 4.98
N PRO A 856 -16.91 -8.84 5.35
CA PRO A 856 -17.53 -9.75 4.37
C PRO A 856 -18.78 -9.20 3.68
N THR A 857 -19.33 -8.07 4.14
CA THR A 857 -20.48 -7.41 3.52
C THR A 857 -20.12 -6.38 2.46
N THR A 858 -18.83 -6.21 2.19
CA THR A 858 -18.33 -5.29 1.17
C THR A 858 -18.97 -5.53 -0.19
N GLY A 859 -19.60 -4.50 -0.77
CA GLY A 859 -20.24 -4.57 -2.09
C GLY A 859 -21.52 -5.39 -2.13
N LEU A 860 -22.14 -5.65 -0.99
CA LEU A 860 -23.39 -6.42 -0.90
C LEU A 860 -24.62 -5.53 -0.71
N HIS A 861 -25.63 -5.81 -1.51
CA HIS A 861 -26.99 -5.30 -1.27
C HIS A 861 -27.58 -5.93 0.01
N PHE A 862 -28.52 -5.26 0.68
CA PHE A 862 -29.21 -5.74 1.90
C PHE A 862 -29.68 -7.19 1.80
N HIS A 863 -30.20 -7.59 0.65
CA HIS A 863 -30.67 -8.95 0.39
C HIS A 863 -29.52 -9.96 0.39
N ASP A 864 -28.37 -9.61 -0.19
CA ASP A 864 -27.18 -10.46 -0.21
C ASP A 864 -26.56 -10.59 1.20
N VAL A 865 -26.61 -9.49 1.99
CA VAL A 865 -26.19 -9.49 3.41
C VAL A 865 -27.05 -10.47 4.21
N ARG A 866 -28.36 -10.51 4.01
CA ARG A 866 -29.25 -11.48 4.65
C ARG A 866 -28.87 -12.92 4.34
N HIS A 867 -28.56 -13.24 3.08
CA HIS A 867 -28.09 -14.58 2.71
C HIS A 867 -26.75 -14.93 3.36
N LEU A 868 -25.81 -14.01 3.36
CA LEU A 868 -24.51 -14.19 4.02
C LEU A 868 -24.69 -14.46 5.51
N LEU A 869 -25.51 -13.70 6.22
CA LEU A 869 -25.79 -13.90 7.64
C LEU A 869 -26.39 -15.29 7.91
N THR A 870 -27.27 -15.79 7.07
CA THR A 870 -27.79 -17.17 7.19
C THR A 870 -26.67 -18.20 7.16
N VAL A 871 -25.65 -17.98 6.33
CA VAL A 871 -24.47 -18.86 6.26
C VAL A 871 -23.60 -18.74 7.52
N LEU A 872 -23.34 -17.50 7.98
CA LEU A 872 -22.50 -17.26 9.15
C LEU A 872 -23.15 -17.82 10.42
N HIS A 873 -24.45 -17.63 10.61
CA HIS A 873 -25.19 -18.21 11.73
C HIS A 873 -25.19 -19.74 11.66
N ARG A 874 -25.35 -20.35 10.48
CA ARG A 874 -25.26 -21.81 10.32
C ARG A 874 -23.87 -22.34 10.73
N LEU A 875 -22.77 -21.64 10.40
CA LEU A 875 -21.42 -22.02 10.84
C LEU A 875 -21.29 -21.95 12.37
N ARG A 876 -21.78 -20.87 12.99
CA ARG A 876 -21.82 -20.73 14.46
C ARG A 876 -22.65 -21.84 15.10
N ASP A 877 -23.84 -22.13 14.60
CA ASP A 877 -24.76 -23.13 15.15
C ASP A 877 -24.19 -24.56 15.08
N GLN A 878 -23.21 -24.80 14.21
CA GLN A 878 -22.43 -26.03 14.12
C GLN A 878 -21.32 -26.11 15.18
N GLY A 879 -21.16 -25.10 16.05
CA GLY A 879 -20.19 -25.04 17.14
C GLY A 879 -18.90 -24.24 16.81
N ASN A 880 -18.77 -23.72 15.60
CA ASN A 880 -17.59 -22.93 15.20
C ASN A 880 -17.60 -21.53 15.81
N THR A 881 -16.43 -20.95 15.95
CA THR A 881 -16.28 -19.54 16.32
C THR A 881 -16.09 -18.70 15.06
N VAL A 882 -16.89 -17.68 14.89
CA VAL A 882 -16.86 -16.80 13.73
C VAL A 882 -16.51 -15.39 14.18
N VAL A 883 -15.32 -14.92 13.86
CA VAL A 883 -14.83 -13.57 14.15
C VAL A 883 -14.95 -12.74 12.89
N VAL A 884 -15.67 -11.62 12.96
CA VAL A 884 -15.95 -10.76 11.81
C VAL A 884 -15.53 -9.33 12.12
N ILE A 885 -14.63 -8.76 11.34
CA ILE A 885 -14.37 -7.32 11.35
C ILE A 885 -15.46 -6.68 10.50
N GLU A 886 -16.29 -5.79 11.08
CA GLU A 886 -17.44 -5.24 10.38
C GLU A 886 -17.82 -3.81 10.78
N HIS A 887 -18.45 -3.13 9.84
CA HIS A 887 -19.05 -1.82 9.98
C HIS A 887 -20.56 -1.81 9.69
N ASN A 888 -21.06 -2.86 9.03
CA ASN A 888 -22.46 -2.99 8.68
C ASN A 888 -23.31 -3.27 9.93
N LEU A 889 -24.21 -2.34 10.26
CA LEU A 889 -25.06 -2.42 11.45
C LEU A 889 -26.01 -3.62 11.45
N ASP A 890 -26.41 -4.10 10.27
CA ASP A 890 -27.26 -5.28 10.16
C ASP A 890 -26.52 -6.57 10.59
N VAL A 891 -25.22 -6.64 10.35
CA VAL A 891 -24.38 -7.73 10.87
C VAL A 891 -24.16 -7.55 12.36
N ILE A 892 -23.80 -6.34 12.78
CA ILE A 892 -23.46 -6.03 14.18
C ILE A 892 -24.64 -6.31 15.10
N LYS A 893 -25.88 -5.94 14.71
CA LYS A 893 -27.08 -6.20 15.54
C LYS A 893 -27.43 -7.67 15.68
N THR A 894 -26.90 -8.55 14.81
CA THR A 894 -27.14 -10.00 14.85
C THR A 894 -26.02 -10.79 15.52
N ALA A 895 -24.95 -10.10 15.98
CA ALA A 895 -23.83 -10.72 16.64
C ALA A 895 -24.19 -11.20 18.06
N ASP A 896 -23.55 -12.28 18.50
CA ASP A 896 -23.65 -12.75 19.89
C ASP A 896 -22.75 -11.93 20.82
N TRP A 897 -21.62 -11.44 20.30
CA TRP A 897 -20.60 -10.69 21.05
C TRP A 897 -19.96 -9.62 20.19
N ILE A 898 -19.67 -8.49 20.77
CA ILE A 898 -19.06 -7.34 20.10
C ILE A 898 -17.86 -6.86 20.91
N ILE A 899 -16.77 -6.55 20.22
CA ILE A 899 -15.60 -5.88 20.77
C ILE A 899 -15.44 -4.57 19.97
N ASP A 900 -15.69 -3.45 20.61
CA ASP A 900 -15.65 -2.12 19.98
C ASP A 900 -14.33 -1.41 20.29
N LEU A 901 -13.56 -1.10 19.25
CA LEU A 901 -12.25 -0.44 19.31
C LEU A 901 -12.35 1.04 18.98
N GLY A 902 -11.59 1.85 19.68
CA GLY A 902 -11.58 3.28 19.47
C GLY A 902 -10.67 4.02 20.48
N PRO A 903 -11.11 5.20 20.96
CA PRO A 903 -12.32 5.96 20.58
C PRO A 903 -12.22 6.60 19.18
N GLU A 904 -10.99 6.86 18.69
CA GLU A 904 -10.69 7.49 17.41
C GLU A 904 -9.80 6.58 16.54
N GLY A 905 -9.42 7.05 15.34
CA GLY A 905 -8.43 6.39 14.49
C GLY A 905 -6.99 6.82 14.79
N GLY A 906 -6.01 6.04 14.33
CA GLY A 906 -4.58 6.32 14.48
C GLY A 906 -4.12 6.35 15.93
N ASP A 907 -3.21 7.27 16.27
CA ASP A 907 -2.61 7.37 17.59
C ASP A 907 -3.60 7.69 18.72
N ARG A 908 -4.79 8.22 18.39
CA ARG A 908 -5.86 8.46 19.36
C ARG A 908 -6.81 7.28 19.54
N GLY A 909 -6.58 6.19 18.80
CA GLY A 909 -7.31 4.94 18.89
C GLY A 909 -6.57 3.85 19.65
N GLY A 910 -6.76 2.61 19.23
CA GLY A 910 -6.03 1.45 19.74
C GLY A 910 -6.40 1.01 21.14
N GLN A 911 -7.61 1.31 21.60
CA GLN A 911 -8.13 0.91 22.92
C GLN A 911 -9.47 0.19 22.75
N VAL A 912 -9.80 -0.68 23.72
CA VAL A 912 -11.14 -1.25 23.82
C VAL A 912 -12.06 -0.21 24.46
N VAL A 913 -13.11 0.18 23.75
CA VAL A 913 -14.11 1.15 24.21
C VAL A 913 -15.20 0.44 24.99
N ALA A 914 -15.72 -0.65 24.43
CA ALA A 914 -16.80 -1.44 25.02
C ALA A 914 -16.74 -2.89 24.54
N VAL A 915 -17.22 -3.83 25.38
CA VAL A 915 -17.30 -5.27 25.07
C VAL A 915 -18.62 -5.80 25.63
N GLY A 916 -19.30 -6.63 24.87
CA GLY A 916 -20.54 -7.29 25.33
C GLY A 916 -21.50 -7.61 24.20
N THR A 917 -22.77 -7.80 24.56
CA THR A 917 -23.86 -8.04 23.59
C THR A 917 -24.21 -6.73 22.85
N PRO A 918 -24.94 -6.78 21.72
CA PRO A 918 -25.40 -5.58 21.02
C PRO A 918 -26.08 -4.56 21.94
N GLU A 919 -26.91 -5.01 22.88
CA GLU A 919 -27.60 -4.13 23.85
C GLU A 919 -26.62 -3.46 24.81
N THR A 920 -25.59 -4.18 25.25
CA THR A 920 -24.54 -3.63 26.13
C THR A 920 -23.77 -2.53 25.41
N ILE A 921 -23.40 -2.75 24.15
CA ILE A 921 -22.70 -1.75 23.32
C ILE A 921 -23.58 -0.53 23.05
N ALA A 922 -24.87 -0.74 22.76
CA ALA A 922 -25.82 0.35 22.50
C ALA A 922 -26.08 1.23 23.75
N ALA A 923 -25.88 0.69 24.96
CA ALA A 923 -26.00 1.42 26.22
C ALA A 923 -24.74 2.21 26.59
N ASP A 924 -23.57 1.91 26.01
CA ASP A 924 -22.31 2.61 26.31
C ASP A 924 -22.19 3.91 25.52
N ALA A 925 -22.29 5.04 26.21
CA ALA A 925 -22.21 6.36 25.59
C ALA A 925 -20.84 6.69 24.95
N ARG A 926 -19.78 5.95 25.30
CA ARG A 926 -18.43 6.12 24.72
C ARG A 926 -18.33 5.48 23.35
N SER A 927 -19.18 4.49 23.05
CA SER A 927 -19.16 3.73 21.80
C SER A 927 -19.83 4.52 20.68
N HIS A 928 -19.06 4.85 19.64
CA HIS A 928 -19.64 5.38 18.41
C HIS A 928 -20.54 4.36 17.72
N THR A 929 -20.12 3.10 17.66
CA THR A 929 -20.91 2.00 17.12
C THR A 929 -22.24 1.85 17.88
N GLY A 930 -22.19 1.90 19.23
CA GLY A 930 -23.38 1.81 20.07
C GLY A 930 -24.40 2.90 19.80
N ARG A 931 -23.93 4.13 19.57
CA ARG A 931 -24.80 5.26 19.23
C ARG A 931 -25.64 5.05 17.97
N PHE A 932 -25.06 4.43 16.93
CA PHE A 932 -25.77 4.12 15.69
C PHE A 932 -26.60 2.82 15.79
N LEU A 933 -26.16 1.87 16.63
CA LEU A 933 -26.84 0.62 16.86
C LEU A 933 -28.14 0.79 17.67
N LYS A 934 -28.12 1.70 18.64
CA LYS A 934 -29.24 1.91 19.57
C LYS A 934 -30.61 2.12 18.89
N PRO A 935 -30.74 3.03 17.89
CA PRO A 935 -32.04 3.23 17.22
C PRO A 935 -32.56 1.98 16.49
N LEU A 936 -31.66 1.13 16.00
CA LEU A 936 -32.06 -0.11 15.31
C LEU A 936 -32.58 -1.15 16.31
N LEU A 937 -31.94 -1.30 17.45
CA LEU A 937 -32.41 -2.19 18.52
C LEU A 937 -33.72 -1.72 19.14
N GLU A 938 -33.92 -0.40 19.34
CA GLU A 938 -35.16 0.17 19.88
C GLU A 938 -36.37 -0.03 18.92
N ARG A 939 -36.11 -0.05 17.61
CA ARG A 939 -37.15 -0.38 16.62
C ARG A 939 -37.51 -1.85 16.59
N GLY A 940 -36.72 -2.73 17.24
CA GLY A 940 -36.94 -4.17 17.30
C GLY A 940 -36.69 -4.90 15.97
N TRP A 941 -35.90 -4.27 15.07
CA TRP A 941 -35.59 -4.82 13.75
C TRP A 941 -34.36 -4.20 13.07
#